data_95126c5232cb972ff164812216628fea
#
_entry.id   95126c5232cb972ff164812216628fea
#
_cell.length_a   1.000
_cell.length_b   1.000
_cell.length_c   1.000
_cell.angle_alpha   90.00
_cell.angle_beta   90.00
_cell.angle_gamma   90.00
#
_symmetry.space_group_name_H-M   'P 1'
#
loop_
_entity.id
_entity.type
_entity.pdbx_description
1 polymer ?
#
loop_
_entity_poly.entity_id
_entity_poly.type
_entity_poly.pdbx_seq_one_letter_code
_entity_poly.pdbx_strand_id
1 'polypeptide(L)'
;MQRLRGLAVCMLGFFAVCLLGAWVAAEPFALQEPFPPAKLPVDTSFLKELMETRSYQAGRPTNTQPTPDGSAVLFLRSEPRSPTNALYELNVETGQTRSLLTPAQVLQGTEEELSPEEKARRERMRVTARGFANFQLSPDGRLVLLTLSGKLYVFDRNNGSIKSLPTGKGTLLDPKFSPDGKYIGYVLDHDVYVLDLATLREVAVTRGGTEVVSHGLAEFVAQEEMDRHTGWWWSPDSRSIVFEEADNREVEVWSVADPFRPGRSAFTQYYPRPGKNNTKVRLGIVPVDPERFAAQEADSTAKVPEPLWIPWDMEKYPYLATVKWDKGGPLTILVQARSQQEMVLLRVDPTTGQTTPLLTEKDDAWLNLDQDVPHWLEDGSGFLWSSEREGHPQLELRDASGKLVRLLIPPSAGYQPSYAARGKGILGVDEKRGFVYFRGSEDPTQTHLYRVSLRDGNISRITQQTGLHSAVFSKDGSLYVHSFSGPKTMRRTFAVRIEDGKTVPLPSTALEPPFVPTTEVVKIGPDAGFWCAVTRPRQFQPRLRYPVIVDVYAGPGVQRVVESMGSYLTAQWIADQGFIVVSVDGRGTPGRGRDWERVLRGSFGVIPLEDQVTALKALGQVMPELDLERVGITGWSFGGYMAALAVLKRPDVFRAAVAGAPVCDWQDYDTHYTERYLGLPSENPKGYEESSLLTYAPKLARPLLIVHGTRDDNVYFVHALKLSDALFRAGKHHEVLPLAGQTHVVTDPQMRTRLQERTILFFREHLGSPLPGPAAR
;
A
#
# COMPACT_ATOMS: atom_id res chain seq x y z
N MET A 1 -20.04 34.49 65.98
CA MET A 1 -20.70 35.70 66.50
C MET A 1 -21.42 36.33 65.36
N GLN A 2 -22.72 36.19 65.34
CA GLN A 2 -23.77 37.21 65.46
C GLN A 2 -23.79 38.13 64.26
N ARG A 3 -24.87 38.40 63.57
CA ARG A 3 -26.34 38.20 63.63
C ARG A 3 -26.84 38.91 62.33
N LEU A 4 -27.71 38.40 61.62
CA LEU A 4 -29.18 38.38 61.64
C LEU A 4 -29.88 39.62 61.02
N ARG A 5 -30.73 39.34 60.00
CA ARG A 5 -32.12 39.86 59.83
C ARG A 5 -32.25 41.27 59.29
N GLY A 6 -33.15 41.61 58.41
CA GLY A 6 -34.54 41.26 58.12
C GLY A 6 -35.01 42.02 56.90
N LEU A 7 -35.92 41.44 56.17
CA LEU A 7 -37.37 41.69 56.14
C LEU A 7 -37.77 43.19 55.87
N ALA A 8 -38.55 43.56 54.94
CA ALA A 8 -39.79 43.20 54.35
C ALA A 8 -40.43 44.45 53.69
N VAL A 9 -41.13 44.24 52.59
CA VAL A 9 -42.52 44.72 52.29
C VAL A 9 -42.80 46.22 52.21
N CYS A 10 -43.32 46.66 51.07
CA CYS A 10 -44.64 47.29 50.79
C CYS A 10 -44.61 48.03 49.47
N MET A 11 -45.44 47.69 48.59
CA MET A 11 -46.80 48.09 48.20
C MET A 11 -46.89 49.30 47.28
N LEU A 12 -47.47 49.03 46.10
CA LEU A 12 -48.55 49.74 45.40
C LEU A 12 -48.42 51.27 45.14
N GLY A 13 -48.37 51.61 43.90
CA GLY A 13 -48.76 52.90 43.35
C GLY A 13 -49.30 52.78 41.92
N PHE A 14 -50.61 52.75 41.80
CA PHE A 14 -51.39 52.94 40.60
C PHE A 14 -51.12 54.29 39.97
N PHE A 15 -50.86 54.34 38.65
CA PHE A 15 -51.45 55.42 37.79
C PHE A 15 -51.65 54.93 36.36
N ALA A 16 -52.87 54.99 35.92
CA ALA A 16 -53.30 54.75 34.57
C ALA A 16 -53.07 55.98 33.71
N VAL A 17 -52.51 55.85 32.52
CA VAL A 17 -52.69 56.83 31.43
C VAL A 17 -52.84 56.07 30.09
N CYS A 18 -53.99 56.24 29.56
CA CYS A 18 -54.55 56.17 28.20
C CYS A 18 -53.76 55.55 27.04
N LEU A 19 -54.36 54.55 26.52
CA LEU A 19 -54.54 54.11 25.15
C LEU A 19 -54.18 55.15 24.03
N LEU A 20 -53.17 54.74 23.22
CA LEU A 20 -53.16 54.98 21.79
C LEU A 20 -52.66 53.73 21.12
N GLY A 21 -53.58 53.03 20.46
CA GLY A 21 -53.28 51.79 19.75
C GLY A 21 -52.42 52.03 18.52
N ALA A 22 -51.26 51.39 18.46
CA ALA A 22 -50.59 51.06 17.21
C ALA A 22 -50.72 49.56 17.05
N TRP A 23 -51.55 49.11 16.19
CA TRP A 23 -51.55 47.76 15.66
C TRP A 23 -50.26 47.57 14.87
N VAL A 24 -49.27 47.04 15.49
CA VAL A 24 -48.18 46.40 14.75
C VAL A 24 -48.75 45.07 14.25
N ALA A 25 -49.07 45.04 12.96
CA ALA A 25 -49.40 43.79 12.29
C ALA A 25 -48.19 42.86 12.51
N ALA A 26 -48.37 41.82 13.33
CA ALA A 26 -47.47 40.70 13.34
C ALA A 26 -47.48 40.10 11.93
N GLU A 27 -46.40 40.26 11.19
CA GLU A 27 -46.21 39.49 9.96
C GLU A 27 -46.42 38.01 10.32
N PRO A 28 -47.23 37.28 9.51
CA PRO A 28 -47.39 35.87 9.74
C PRO A 28 -45.99 35.25 9.62
N PHE A 29 -45.58 34.54 10.67
CA PHE A 29 -44.43 33.62 10.57
C PHE A 29 -44.57 32.90 9.24
N ALA A 30 -43.69 33.23 8.28
CA ALA A 30 -43.55 32.48 7.06
C ALA A 30 -43.35 31.04 7.49
N LEU A 31 -44.33 30.18 7.20
CA LEU A 31 -44.21 28.75 7.35
C LEU A 31 -42.89 28.40 6.68
N GLN A 32 -41.90 27.93 7.45
CA GLN A 32 -40.67 27.37 6.90
C GLN A 32 -41.10 26.43 5.77
N GLU A 33 -40.58 26.67 4.58
CA GLU A 33 -40.80 25.75 3.47
C GLU A 33 -40.56 24.33 3.97
N PRO A 34 -41.45 23.39 3.63
CA PRO A 34 -41.28 22.01 4.07
C PRO A 34 -39.89 21.58 3.66
N PHE A 35 -39.17 20.95 4.57
CA PHE A 35 -37.85 20.34 4.31
C PHE A 35 -37.84 19.78 2.90
N PRO A 36 -36.80 20.05 2.09
CA PRO A 36 -36.74 19.52 0.74
C PRO A 36 -37.03 18.03 0.76
N PRO A 37 -37.80 17.48 -0.20
CA PRO A 37 -38.27 16.11 -0.18
C PRO A 37 -37.09 15.21 0.11
N ALA A 38 -37.27 14.26 1.04
CA ALA A 38 -36.23 13.31 1.46
C ALA A 38 -35.53 12.78 0.21
N LYS A 39 -34.24 13.06 0.07
CA LYS A 39 -33.42 12.60 -1.08
C LYS A 39 -33.69 11.12 -1.27
N LEU A 40 -34.04 10.68 -2.48
CA LEU A 40 -34.27 9.28 -2.80
C LEU A 40 -33.15 8.43 -2.19
N PRO A 41 -33.49 7.38 -1.42
CA PRO A 41 -32.47 6.56 -0.76
C PRO A 41 -31.50 6.01 -1.80
N VAL A 42 -30.21 6.01 -1.46
CA VAL A 42 -29.18 5.37 -2.28
C VAL A 42 -29.32 3.85 -2.12
N ASP A 43 -29.43 3.11 -3.24
CA ASP A 43 -29.38 1.66 -3.16
C ASP A 43 -27.98 1.19 -2.79
N THR A 44 -27.84 0.67 -1.58
CA THR A 44 -26.58 0.17 -1.02
C THR A 44 -26.51 -1.36 -1.00
N SER A 45 -27.47 -2.07 -1.59
CA SER A 45 -27.53 -3.55 -1.53
C SER A 45 -26.27 -4.20 -2.11
N PHE A 46 -25.93 -3.87 -3.35
CA PHE A 46 -24.69 -4.33 -3.97
C PHE A 46 -23.43 -3.82 -3.24
N LEU A 47 -23.45 -2.57 -2.79
CA LEU A 47 -22.32 -1.98 -2.08
C LEU A 47 -22.01 -2.70 -0.76
N LYS A 48 -23.03 -3.11 0.00
CA LYS A 48 -22.85 -3.93 1.20
C LYS A 48 -22.17 -5.25 0.86
N GLU A 49 -22.68 -5.97 -0.13
CA GLU A 49 -22.08 -7.22 -0.56
C GLU A 49 -20.64 -7.03 -1.04
N LEU A 50 -20.37 -5.98 -1.81
CA LEU A 50 -19.03 -5.60 -2.26
C LEU A 50 -18.07 -5.39 -1.08
N MET A 51 -18.52 -4.72 -0.01
CA MET A 51 -17.70 -4.48 1.18
C MET A 51 -17.52 -5.73 2.04
N GLU A 52 -18.57 -6.50 2.29
CA GLU A 52 -18.54 -7.75 3.05
C GLU A 52 -17.66 -8.82 2.38
N THR A 53 -17.70 -8.89 1.06
CA THR A 53 -16.90 -9.84 0.27
C THR A 53 -15.50 -9.32 -0.07
N ARG A 54 -15.12 -8.13 0.44
CA ARG A 54 -13.87 -7.43 0.08
C ARG A 54 -13.69 -7.31 -1.42
N SER A 55 -14.66 -6.72 -2.07
CA SER A 55 -14.71 -6.61 -3.54
C SER A 55 -14.63 -7.98 -4.24
N TYR A 56 -15.36 -8.97 -3.70
CA TYR A 56 -15.39 -10.36 -4.20
C TYR A 56 -14.02 -11.05 -4.22
N GLN A 57 -13.10 -10.61 -3.33
CA GLN A 57 -11.80 -11.26 -3.14
C GLN A 57 -11.80 -12.29 -2.01
N ALA A 58 -12.69 -12.15 -1.00
CA ALA A 58 -12.84 -13.14 0.06
C ALA A 58 -13.26 -14.50 -0.54
N GLY A 59 -12.63 -15.57 -0.08
CA GLY A 59 -12.82 -16.92 -0.62
C GLY A 59 -11.91 -17.29 -1.81
N ARG A 60 -11.14 -16.33 -2.37
CA ARG A 60 -10.12 -16.65 -3.40
C ARG A 60 -8.81 -17.07 -2.75
N PRO A 61 -8.06 -18.01 -3.36
CA PRO A 61 -6.71 -18.35 -2.91
C PRO A 61 -5.80 -17.10 -2.86
N THR A 62 -5.07 -16.96 -1.74
CA THR A 62 -4.10 -15.88 -1.51
C THR A 62 -2.83 -16.46 -0.90
N ASN A 63 -1.73 -15.71 -0.90
CA ASN A 63 -0.43 -16.16 -0.37
C ASN A 63 -0.06 -17.57 -0.85
N THR A 64 -0.18 -17.79 -2.15
CA THR A 64 0.09 -19.09 -2.75
C THR A 64 1.59 -19.36 -2.77
N GLN A 65 2.00 -20.49 -2.24
CA GLN A 65 3.39 -20.95 -2.25
C GLN A 65 3.46 -22.40 -2.75
N PRO A 66 4.11 -22.66 -3.89
CA PRO A 66 4.43 -24.02 -4.29
C PRO A 66 5.44 -24.61 -3.31
N THR A 67 5.36 -25.92 -3.08
CA THR A 67 6.42 -26.66 -2.36
C THR A 67 7.72 -26.58 -3.15
N PRO A 68 8.90 -26.70 -2.46
CA PRO A 68 10.19 -26.63 -3.13
C PRO A 68 10.35 -27.59 -4.30
N ASP A 69 9.72 -28.76 -4.24
CA ASP A 69 9.73 -29.84 -5.25
C ASP A 69 8.57 -29.74 -6.28
N GLY A 70 7.75 -28.70 -6.20
CA GLY A 70 6.60 -28.51 -7.09
C GLY A 70 5.48 -29.52 -6.97
N SER A 71 5.49 -30.42 -5.98
CA SER A 71 4.47 -31.48 -5.83
C SER A 71 3.10 -30.97 -5.32
N ALA A 72 3.13 -29.86 -4.57
CA ALA A 72 1.91 -29.27 -3.99
C ALA A 72 1.98 -27.74 -4.00
N VAL A 73 0.80 -27.13 -3.77
CA VAL A 73 0.67 -25.68 -3.55
C VAL A 73 -0.08 -25.44 -2.24
N LEU A 74 0.57 -24.72 -1.32
CA LEU A 74 -0.08 -24.21 -0.13
C LEU A 74 -0.65 -22.83 -0.41
N PHE A 75 -1.79 -22.53 0.21
CA PHE A 75 -2.44 -21.23 0.05
C PHE A 75 -3.36 -20.91 1.23
N LEU A 76 -3.61 -19.62 1.43
CA LEU A 76 -4.61 -19.14 2.36
C LEU A 76 -5.93 -18.89 1.63
N ARG A 77 -7.04 -19.19 2.31
CA ARG A 77 -8.39 -18.94 1.83
C ARG A 77 -9.35 -18.72 2.99
N SER A 78 -10.25 -17.76 2.84
CA SER A 78 -11.36 -17.52 3.76
C SER A 78 -12.67 -18.07 3.20
N GLU A 79 -13.74 -18.01 3.99
CA GLU A 79 -15.10 -18.11 3.49
C GLU A 79 -15.50 -16.80 2.78
N PRO A 80 -16.53 -16.81 1.89
CA PRO A 80 -16.84 -15.66 1.01
C PRO A 80 -17.16 -14.35 1.73
N ARG A 81 -17.68 -14.41 2.95
CA ARG A 81 -18.04 -13.22 3.76
C ARG A 81 -17.25 -13.14 5.06
N SER A 82 -16.20 -13.94 5.21
CA SER A 82 -15.33 -13.94 6.38
C SER A 82 -14.00 -13.28 6.09
N PRO A 83 -13.46 -12.46 7.01
CA PRO A 83 -12.08 -11.96 6.92
C PRO A 83 -11.04 -13.00 7.32
N THR A 84 -11.44 -14.16 7.88
CA THR A 84 -10.54 -15.10 8.54
C THR A 84 -10.03 -16.15 7.56
N ASN A 85 -8.74 -16.14 7.29
CA ASN A 85 -8.10 -17.13 6.44
C ASN A 85 -7.71 -18.40 7.21
N ALA A 86 -7.86 -19.53 6.53
CA ALA A 86 -7.33 -20.84 6.91
C ALA A 86 -6.29 -21.32 5.88
N LEU A 87 -5.47 -22.30 6.26
CA LEU A 87 -4.42 -22.88 5.45
C LEU A 87 -4.91 -24.12 4.71
N TYR A 88 -4.65 -24.16 3.41
CA TYR A 88 -5.02 -25.27 2.51
C TYR A 88 -3.80 -25.75 1.72
N GLU A 89 -3.91 -26.98 1.19
CA GLU A 89 -2.93 -27.57 0.30
C GLU A 89 -3.63 -28.22 -0.89
N LEU A 90 -3.16 -27.91 -2.09
CA LEU A 90 -3.50 -28.58 -3.34
C LEU A 90 -2.40 -29.56 -3.73
N ASN A 91 -2.69 -30.82 -3.91
CA ASN A 91 -1.80 -31.78 -4.55
C ASN A 91 -1.88 -31.59 -6.08
N VAL A 92 -0.75 -31.29 -6.73
CA VAL A 92 -0.71 -30.93 -8.16
C VAL A 92 -0.96 -32.14 -9.06
N GLU A 93 -0.58 -33.34 -8.63
CA GLU A 93 -0.76 -34.56 -9.43
C GLU A 93 -2.22 -35.01 -9.46
N THR A 94 -2.87 -35.08 -8.28
CA THR A 94 -4.24 -35.57 -8.14
C THR A 94 -5.30 -34.48 -8.31
N GLY A 95 -4.94 -33.18 -8.19
CA GLY A 95 -5.87 -32.07 -8.15
C GLY A 95 -6.70 -31.97 -6.87
N GLN A 96 -6.45 -32.84 -5.88
CA GLN A 96 -7.17 -32.83 -4.61
C GLN A 96 -6.70 -31.73 -3.69
N THR A 97 -7.64 -31.07 -3.02
CA THR A 97 -7.35 -30.03 -2.03
C THR A 97 -7.81 -30.48 -0.65
N ARG A 98 -6.96 -30.29 0.36
CA ARG A 98 -7.28 -30.53 1.76
C ARG A 98 -7.11 -29.27 2.60
N SER A 99 -7.94 -29.11 3.63
CA SER A 99 -7.71 -28.13 4.69
C SER A 99 -6.61 -28.66 5.60
N LEU A 100 -5.56 -27.87 5.79
CA LEU A 100 -4.46 -28.24 6.69
C LEU A 100 -4.72 -27.76 8.11
N LEU A 101 -5.09 -26.48 8.26
CA LEU A 101 -5.24 -25.86 9.56
C LEU A 101 -6.18 -24.65 9.51
N THR A 102 -7.03 -24.52 10.53
CA THR A 102 -7.87 -23.34 10.73
C THR A 102 -7.45 -22.57 11.98
N PRO A 103 -7.65 -21.22 12.02
CA PRO A 103 -7.39 -20.44 13.23
C PRO A 103 -8.17 -20.93 14.45
N ALA A 104 -9.41 -21.43 14.26
CA ALA A 104 -10.23 -21.97 15.34
C ALA A 104 -9.60 -23.19 16.03
N GLN A 105 -8.94 -24.08 15.27
CA GLN A 105 -8.19 -25.22 15.82
C GLN A 105 -7.02 -24.79 16.68
N VAL A 106 -6.38 -23.66 16.34
CA VAL A 106 -5.23 -23.10 17.07
C VAL A 106 -5.68 -22.33 18.31
N LEU A 107 -6.70 -21.48 18.17
CA LEU A 107 -7.18 -20.58 19.21
C LEU A 107 -8.08 -21.26 20.26
N GLN A 108 -8.60 -22.45 19.95
CA GLN A 108 -9.46 -23.25 20.87
C GLN A 108 -10.60 -22.42 21.51
N GLY A 109 -11.24 -21.54 20.72
CA GLY A 109 -12.38 -20.73 21.15
C GLY A 109 -12.03 -19.32 21.67
N THR A 110 -10.76 -18.92 21.71
CA THR A 110 -10.36 -17.52 21.97
C THR A 110 -10.40 -16.70 20.69
N GLU A 111 -10.58 -15.39 20.81
CA GLU A 111 -10.50 -14.47 19.68
C GLU A 111 -9.03 -14.12 19.33
N GLU A 112 -8.79 -13.74 18.06
CA GLU A 112 -7.49 -13.25 17.62
C GLU A 112 -7.21 -11.89 18.24
N GLU A 113 -6.09 -11.75 18.93
CA GLU A 113 -5.56 -10.49 19.46
C GLU A 113 -4.29 -10.09 18.69
N LEU A 114 -4.21 -8.81 18.32
CA LEU A 114 -3.04 -8.23 17.66
C LEU A 114 -2.46 -7.12 18.54
N SER A 115 -1.14 -7.10 18.67
CA SER A 115 -0.43 -5.98 19.31
C SER A 115 -0.58 -4.70 18.46
N PRO A 116 -0.35 -3.50 19.04
CA PRO A 116 -0.35 -2.24 18.29
C PRO A 116 0.67 -2.24 17.15
N GLU A 117 1.87 -2.79 17.37
CA GLU A 117 2.97 -2.84 16.41
C GLU A 117 2.63 -3.76 15.22
N GLU A 118 2.04 -4.94 15.49
CA GLU A 118 1.59 -5.83 14.42
C GLU A 118 0.43 -5.20 13.63
N LYS A 119 -0.46 -4.45 14.27
CA LYS A 119 -1.50 -3.69 13.57
C LYS A 119 -0.89 -2.65 12.63
N ALA A 120 0.05 -1.85 13.13
CA ALA A 120 0.76 -0.85 12.33
C ALA A 120 1.54 -1.49 11.17
N ARG A 121 2.25 -2.61 11.42
CA ARG A 121 2.94 -3.38 10.40
C ARG A 121 2.00 -3.90 9.32
N ARG A 122 0.87 -4.51 9.70
CA ARG A 122 -0.16 -4.99 8.75
C ARG A 122 -0.74 -3.85 7.93
N GLU A 123 -0.91 -2.67 8.50
CA GLU A 123 -1.40 -1.49 7.78
C GLU A 123 -0.41 -1.03 6.71
N ARG A 124 0.88 -0.92 7.03
CA ARG A 124 1.93 -0.61 6.04
C ARG A 124 2.03 -1.66 4.93
N MET A 125 1.88 -2.93 5.29
CA MET A 125 1.82 -4.04 4.31
C MET A 125 0.47 -4.17 3.59
N ARG A 126 -0.52 -3.31 3.91
CA ARG A 126 -1.90 -3.34 3.38
C ARG A 126 -2.62 -4.69 3.61
N VAL A 127 -2.31 -5.37 4.71
CA VAL A 127 -2.89 -6.66 5.10
C VAL A 127 -4.14 -6.43 5.95
N THR A 128 -5.32 -6.75 5.40
CA THR A 128 -6.62 -6.60 6.08
C THR A 128 -7.22 -7.94 6.54
N ALA A 129 -6.54 -9.06 6.25
CA ALA A 129 -6.99 -10.40 6.62
C ALA A 129 -6.89 -10.63 8.13
N ARG A 130 -7.81 -11.45 8.68
CA ARG A 130 -7.74 -12.04 10.01
C ARG A 130 -7.35 -13.52 9.93
N GLY A 131 -7.08 -14.13 11.08
CA GLY A 131 -6.57 -15.49 11.14
C GLY A 131 -5.13 -15.55 10.62
N PHE A 132 -4.84 -16.51 9.76
CA PHE A 132 -3.50 -16.60 9.16
C PHE A 132 -3.32 -15.48 8.12
N ALA A 133 -2.52 -14.47 8.46
CA ALA A 133 -2.21 -13.37 7.55
C ALA A 133 -1.14 -13.79 6.52
N ASN A 134 -0.20 -14.62 6.94
CA ASN A 134 0.87 -15.16 6.14
C ASN A 134 1.30 -16.54 6.68
N PHE A 135 2.09 -17.28 5.92
CA PHE A 135 2.80 -18.47 6.34
C PHE A 135 4.12 -18.60 5.60
N GLN A 136 5.03 -19.44 6.11
CA GLN A 136 6.30 -19.73 5.47
C GLN A 136 6.57 -21.24 5.49
N LEU A 137 7.03 -21.78 4.36
CA LEU A 137 7.50 -23.16 4.27
C LEU A 137 8.96 -23.26 4.77
N SER A 138 9.28 -24.35 5.47
CA SER A 138 10.67 -24.71 5.70
C SER A 138 11.40 -25.01 4.38
N PRO A 139 12.72 -24.92 4.33
CA PRO A 139 13.50 -25.12 3.10
C PRO A 139 13.26 -26.47 2.40
N ASP A 140 12.89 -27.51 3.16
CA ASP A 140 12.50 -28.84 2.67
C ASP A 140 10.99 -28.98 2.35
N GLY A 141 10.21 -27.92 2.63
CA GLY A 141 8.76 -27.89 2.41
C GLY A 141 7.92 -28.71 3.39
N ARG A 142 8.52 -29.32 4.41
CA ARG A 142 7.82 -30.17 5.39
C ARG A 142 7.05 -29.36 6.43
N LEU A 143 7.68 -28.35 7.01
CA LEU A 143 7.13 -27.54 8.09
C LEU A 143 6.52 -26.26 7.56
N VAL A 144 5.46 -25.82 8.22
CA VAL A 144 4.82 -24.51 7.96
C VAL A 144 4.90 -23.67 9.22
N LEU A 145 5.56 -22.53 9.12
CA LEU A 145 5.61 -21.52 10.17
C LEU A 145 4.43 -20.56 10.05
N LEU A 146 3.74 -20.33 11.15
CA LEU A 146 2.54 -19.49 11.25
C LEU A 146 2.65 -18.57 12.46
N THR A 147 2.09 -17.37 12.31
CA THR A 147 1.91 -16.42 13.43
C THR A 147 0.41 -16.21 13.66
N LEU A 148 -0.04 -16.33 14.91
CA LEU A 148 -1.41 -16.04 15.30
C LEU A 148 -1.46 -15.51 16.74
N SER A 149 -2.14 -14.38 16.95
CA SER A 149 -2.25 -13.72 18.28
C SER A 149 -0.89 -13.52 18.96
N GLY A 150 0.13 -13.09 18.21
CA GLY A 150 1.48 -12.83 18.73
C GLY A 150 2.29 -14.06 19.12
N LYS A 151 1.83 -15.27 18.77
CA LYS A 151 2.52 -16.54 19.04
C LYS A 151 2.96 -17.20 17.75
N LEU A 152 4.06 -17.98 17.83
CA LEU A 152 4.57 -18.81 16.73
C LEU A 152 4.03 -20.22 16.84
N TYR A 153 3.70 -20.76 15.68
CA TYR A 153 3.28 -22.16 15.53
C TYR A 153 4.04 -22.81 14.37
N VAL A 154 4.42 -24.06 14.56
CA VAL A 154 4.92 -24.90 13.49
C VAL A 154 3.96 -26.04 13.26
N PHE A 155 3.52 -26.17 12.02
CA PHE A 155 2.65 -27.26 11.55
C PHE A 155 3.47 -28.23 10.70
N ASP A 156 3.44 -29.53 11.01
CA ASP A 156 4.09 -30.58 10.24
C ASP A 156 3.10 -31.16 9.20
N ARG A 157 3.36 -30.96 7.92
CA ARG A 157 2.51 -31.37 6.80
C ARG A 157 2.39 -32.91 6.68
N ASN A 158 3.39 -33.65 7.16
CA ASN A 158 3.43 -35.11 7.02
C ASN A 158 2.49 -35.82 8.00
N ASN A 159 2.41 -35.34 9.23
CA ASN A 159 1.62 -35.98 10.29
C ASN A 159 0.45 -35.13 10.80
N GLY A 160 0.31 -33.89 10.31
CA GLY A 160 -0.78 -32.98 10.71
C GLY A 160 -0.65 -32.41 12.12
N SER A 161 0.48 -32.61 12.80
CA SER A 161 0.69 -32.06 14.14
C SER A 161 0.99 -30.56 14.11
N ILE A 162 0.46 -29.84 15.09
CA ILE A 162 0.77 -28.43 15.33
C ILE A 162 1.42 -28.30 16.70
N LYS A 163 2.47 -27.48 16.76
CA LYS A 163 3.20 -27.17 17.97
C LYS A 163 3.28 -25.66 18.16
N SER A 164 2.85 -25.17 19.32
CA SER A 164 3.15 -23.82 19.77
C SER A 164 4.60 -23.75 20.22
N LEU A 165 5.34 -22.75 19.73
CA LEU A 165 6.74 -22.56 20.11
C LEU A 165 6.84 -21.73 21.40
N PRO A 166 7.74 -22.12 22.33
CA PRO A 166 7.92 -21.41 23.59
C PRO A 166 8.79 -20.16 23.38
N THR A 167 8.18 -19.10 22.91
CA THR A 167 8.84 -17.80 22.78
C THR A 167 8.66 -16.98 24.07
N GLY A 168 9.59 -16.04 24.32
CA GLY A 168 9.45 -15.06 25.37
C GLY A 168 8.10 -14.29 25.29
N LYS A 169 7.75 -13.58 26.37
CA LYS A 169 6.58 -12.70 26.37
C LYS A 169 6.97 -11.37 25.72
N GLY A 170 6.14 -10.86 24.84
CA GLY A 170 6.34 -9.57 24.20
C GLY A 170 5.74 -9.51 22.80
N THR A 171 6.05 -8.45 22.07
CA THR A 171 5.63 -8.28 20.66
C THR A 171 6.60 -8.99 19.75
N LEU A 172 6.08 -10.04 19.09
CA LEU A 172 6.84 -10.89 18.17
C LEU A 172 6.55 -10.47 16.72
N LEU A 173 7.63 -10.20 15.98
CA LEU A 173 7.58 -9.73 14.59
C LEU A 173 8.57 -10.48 13.70
N ASP A 174 8.26 -10.54 12.41
CA ASP A 174 9.13 -10.96 11.31
C ASP A 174 9.84 -12.33 11.51
N PRO A 175 9.11 -13.41 11.86
CA PRO A 175 9.70 -14.72 12.05
C PRO A 175 10.14 -15.35 10.72
N LYS A 176 11.29 -16.05 10.71
CA LYS A 176 11.85 -16.74 9.53
C LYS A 176 12.57 -18.02 9.91
N PHE A 177 12.41 -19.06 9.08
CA PHE A 177 13.30 -20.22 9.15
C PHE A 177 14.74 -19.83 8.80
N SER A 178 15.70 -20.49 9.43
CA SER A 178 17.08 -20.50 8.93
C SER A 178 17.15 -21.24 7.58
N PRO A 179 18.15 -20.94 6.73
CA PRO A 179 18.33 -21.62 5.44
C PRO A 179 18.49 -23.14 5.53
N ASP A 180 18.99 -23.69 6.65
CA ASP A 180 19.08 -25.13 6.92
C ASP A 180 17.84 -25.73 7.59
N GLY A 181 16.85 -24.88 7.94
CA GLY A 181 15.58 -25.28 8.53
C GLY A 181 15.64 -25.72 10.00
N LYS A 182 16.79 -25.56 10.70
CA LYS A 182 16.95 -25.98 12.09
C LYS A 182 16.48 -24.95 13.09
N TYR A 183 16.51 -23.69 12.73
CA TYR A 183 16.20 -22.56 13.62
C TYR A 183 15.06 -21.72 13.07
N ILE A 184 14.42 -20.97 13.98
CA ILE A 184 13.53 -19.87 13.66
C ILE A 184 14.10 -18.61 14.31
N GLY A 185 14.43 -17.60 13.50
CA GLY A 185 14.75 -16.27 13.98
C GLY A 185 13.52 -15.37 13.97
N TYR A 186 13.47 -14.39 14.86
CA TYR A 186 12.39 -13.39 14.96
C TYR A 186 12.83 -12.19 15.79
N VAL A 187 12.07 -11.11 15.72
CA VAL A 187 12.24 -9.98 16.63
C VAL A 187 11.23 -10.11 17.77
N LEU A 188 11.70 -9.95 19.01
CA LEU A 188 10.88 -9.92 20.20
C LEU A 188 11.25 -8.66 21.01
N ASP A 189 10.28 -7.77 21.25
CA ASP A 189 10.47 -6.53 22.01
C ASP A 189 11.73 -5.75 21.59
N HIS A 190 11.88 -5.51 20.28
CA HIS A 190 12.98 -4.74 19.67
C HIS A 190 14.36 -5.41 19.65
N ASP A 191 14.48 -6.69 19.99
CA ASP A 191 15.72 -7.46 19.88
C ASP A 191 15.54 -8.71 19.03
N VAL A 192 16.61 -9.16 18.37
CA VAL A 192 16.62 -10.39 17.55
C VAL A 192 16.87 -11.61 18.41
N TYR A 193 16.03 -12.61 18.23
CA TYR A 193 16.10 -13.91 18.91
C TYR A 193 16.16 -15.05 17.91
N VAL A 194 16.72 -16.19 18.34
CA VAL A 194 16.73 -17.44 17.60
C VAL A 194 16.26 -18.57 18.49
N LEU A 195 15.35 -19.40 17.97
CA LEU A 195 14.84 -20.59 18.63
C LEU A 195 15.30 -21.85 17.87
N ASP A 196 15.91 -22.78 18.56
CA ASP A 196 16.29 -24.11 18.05
C ASP A 196 15.05 -25.02 18.04
N LEU A 197 14.70 -25.54 16.87
CA LEU A 197 13.52 -26.39 16.69
C LEU A 197 13.64 -27.77 17.32
N ALA A 198 14.86 -28.29 17.50
CA ALA A 198 15.09 -29.62 18.08
C ALA A 198 15.02 -29.58 19.61
N THR A 199 15.65 -28.57 20.21
CA THR A 199 15.75 -28.45 21.68
C THR A 199 14.67 -27.54 22.27
N LEU A 200 14.03 -26.69 21.44
CA LEU A 200 13.12 -25.62 21.81
C LEU A 200 13.73 -24.56 22.73
N ARG A 201 15.03 -24.40 22.68
CA ARG A 201 15.73 -23.36 23.41
C ARG A 201 15.79 -22.08 22.60
N GLU A 202 15.55 -20.97 23.29
CA GLU A 202 15.61 -19.61 22.73
C GLU A 202 16.90 -18.93 23.15
N VAL A 203 17.52 -18.18 22.26
CA VAL A 203 18.71 -17.37 22.53
C VAL A 203 18.53 -15.96 21.98
N ALA A 204 18.91 -14.95 22.77
CA ALA A 204 19.02 -13.59 22.26
C ALA A 204 20.25 -13.43 21.36
N VAL A 205 20.07 -12.90 20.19
CA VAL A 205 21.15 -12.55 19.23
C VAL A 205 21.59 -11.10 19.47
N THR A 206 20.66 -10.21 19.81
CA THR A 206 20.93 -8.84 20.23
C THR A 206 20.35 -8.58 21.60
N ARG A 207 20.77 -7.50 22.25
CA ARG A 207 20.21 -7.02 23.54
C ARG A 207 20.28 -5.50 23.63
N GLY A 208 19.34 -4.92 24.38
CA GLY A 208 19.30 -3.51 24.65
C GLY A 208 18.41 -2.75 23.68
N GLY A 209 17.67 -3.47 22.82
CA GLY A 209 16.67 -2.91 21.97
C GLY A 209 15.53 -2.23 22.77
N THR A 210 15.07 -1.10 22.27
CA THR A 210 13.99 -0.31 22.84
C THR A 210 13.10 0.24 21.72
N GLU A 211 11.98 0.87 22.05
CA GLU A 211 11.18 1.60 21.07
C GLU A 211 11.96 2.73 20.36
N VAL A 212 12.96 3.31 21.04
CA VAL A 212 13.79 4.41 20.51
C VAL A 212 14.95 3.91 19.67
N VAL A 213 15.61 2.84 20.11
CA VAL A 213 16.71 2.19 19.41
C VAL A 213 16.35 0.72 19.26
N SER A 214 16.00 0.30 18.07
CA SER A 214 15.54 -1.07 17.82
C SER A 214 16.57 -1.89 17.03
N HIS A 215 16.56 -3.20 17.26
CA HIS A 215 17.39 -4.17 16.55
C HIS A 215 16.51 -5.11 15.73
N GLY A 216 16.83 -5.27 14.46
CA GLY A 216 16.16 -6.22 13.57
C GLY A 216 14.82 -5.75 13.02
N LEU A 217 14.41 -4.49 13.25
CA LEU A 217 13.23 -3.90 12.67
C LEU A 217 13.63 -2.85 11.62
N ALA A 218 12.99 -2.88 10.47
CA ALA A 218 13.14 -1.81 9.49
C ALA A 218 12.49 -0.51 10.04
N GLU A 219 13.16 0.63 9.84
CA GLU A 219 12.65 1.93 10.24
C GLU A 219 11.43 2.36 9.40
N PHE A 220 10.75 3.44 9.79
CA PHE A 220 9.47 3.87 9.22
C PHE A 220 9.51 4.05 7.69
N VAL A 221 10.47 4.85 7.16
CA VAL A 221 10.50 5.12 5.71
C VAL A 221 10.94 3.92 4.87
N ALA A 222 11.70 2.99 5.44
CA ALA A 222 12.01 1.73 4.77
C ALA A 222 10.75 0.88 4.59
N GLN A 223 9.90 0.81 5.61
CA GLN A 223 8.65 0.05 5.55
C GLN A 223 7.60 0.72 4.64
N GLU A 224 7.43 2.03 4.69
CA GLU A 224 6.37 2.74 3.97
C GLU A 224 6.76 3.05 2.53
N GLU A 225 8.02 3.45 2.27
CA GLU A 225 8.46 4.05 1.01
C GLU A 225 9.45 3.21 0.20
N MET A 226 10.22 2.31 0.84
CA MET A 226 11.23 1.49 0.16
C MET A 226 10.76 0.05 -0.09
N ASP A 227 9.56 -0.34 0.35
CA ASP A 227 9.02 -1.72 0.31
C ASP A 227 9.96 -2.73 1.01
N ARG A 228 10.69 -2.28 2.05
CA ARG A 228 11.56 -3.09 2.87
C ARG A 228 10.98 -3.24 4.29
N HIS A 229 10.35 -4.39 4.56
CA HIS A 229 9.64 -4.66 5.82
C HIS A 229 10.44 -5.48 6.81
N THR A 230 11.67 -5.87 6.46
CA THR A 230 12.57 -6.68 7.30
C THR A 230 13.81 -5.88 7.71
N GLY A 231 14.25 -6.07 8.94
CA GLY A 231 15.47 -5.47 9.47
C GLY A 231 16.53 -6.50 9.88
N TRP A 232 16.36 -7.80 9.53
CA TRP A 232 17.37 -8.82 9.84
C TRP A 232 17.37 -9.96 8.81
N TRP A 233 18.51 -10.60 8.62
CA TRP A 233 18.74 -11.58 7.56
C TRP A 233 19.68 -12.69 8.04
N TRP A 234 19.36 -13.95 7.69
CA TRP A 234 20.24 -15.07 7.88
C TRP A 234 21.42 -15.06 6.90
N SER A 235 22.60 -15.54 7.36
CA SER A 235 23.61 -16.00 6.42
C SER A 235 23.16 -17.28 5.72
N PRO A 236 23.62 -17.55 4.48
CA PRO A 236 23.23 -18.75 3.73
C PRO A 236 23.59 -20.08 4.44
N ASP A 237 24.61 -20.08 5.28
CA ASP A 237 25.06 -21.23 6.08
C ASP A 237 24.37 -21.35 7.44
N SER A 238 23.41 -20.45 7.76
CA SER A 238 22.67 -20.41 9.02
C SER A 238 23.50 -20.13 10.28
N ARG A 239 24.74 -19.65 10.13
CA ARG A 239 25.69 -19.44 11.25
C ARG A 239 25.80 -18.00 11.71
N SER A 240 25.22 -17.06 10.98
CA SER A 240 25.25 -15.64 11.32
C SER A 240 23.92 -14.96 10.97
N ILE A 241 23.69 -13.86 11.65
CA ILE A 241 22.59 -12.93 11.36
C ILE A 241 23.19 -11.57 11.11
N VAL A 242 22.73 -10.92 10.03
CA VAL A 242 22.84 -9.47 9.85
C VAL A 242 21.61 -8.83 10.41
N PHE A 243 21.75 -7.78 11.20
CA PHE A 243 20.62 -7.02 11.72
C PHE A 243 20.84 -5.52 11.56
N GLU A 244 19.75 -4.81 11.37
CA GLU A 244 19.66 -3.36 11.40
C GLU A 244 19.49 -2.89 12.85
N GLU A 245 20.29 -1.91 13.24
CA GLU A 245 20.00 -1.06 14.38
C GLU A 245 19.42 0.25 13.83
N ALA A 246 18.21 0.59 14.27
CA ALA A 246 17.50 1.82 13.90
C ALA A 246 17.40 2.75 15.11
N ASP A 247 18.08 3.90 15.06
CA ASP A 247 18.17 4.88 16.15
C ASP A 247 17.31 6.11 15.84
N ASN A 248 16.23 6.25 16.58
CA ASN A 248 15.23 7.32 16.46
C ASN A 248 15.42 8.51 17.41
N ARG A 249 16.51 8.57 18.20
CA ARG A 249 16.70 9.61 19.23
C ARG A 249 16.61 11.05 18.70
N GLU A 250 16.94 11.26 17.46
CA GLU A 250 16.91 12.58 16.82
C GLU A 250 15.70 12.79 15.90
N VAL A 251 14.84 11.79 15.75
CA VAL A 251 13.63 11.87 14.89
C VAL A 251 12.50 12.54 15.67
N GLU A 252 11.72 13.37 14.98
CA GLU A 252 10.53 14.00 15.57
C GLU A 252 9.50 12.95 16.01
N VAL A 253 8.91 13.19 17.19
CA VAL A 253 7.86 12.31 17.75
C VAL A 253 6.50 12.93 17.50
N TRP A 254 5.63 12.18 16.86
CA TRP A 254 4.24 12.55 16.69
C TRP A 254 3.33 11.72 17.58
N SER A 255 2.33 12.38 18.17
CA SER A 255 1.36 11.73 19.05
C SER A 255 0.01 11.69 18.35
N VAL A 256 -0.52 10.47 18.16
CA VAL A 256 -1.85 10.22 17.60
C VAL A 256 -2.80 9.89 18.75
N ALA A 257 -3.55 10.87 19.19
CA ALA A 257 -4.59 10.67 20.20
C ALA A 257 -5.79 9.94 19.58
N ASP A 258 -6.50 9.15 20.38
CA ASP A 258 -7.79 8.60 20.02
C ASP A 258 -8.91 9.45 20.65
N PRO A 259 -9.47 10.46 19.94
CA PRO A 259 -10.51 11.32 20.49
C PRO A 259 -11.78 10.56 20.88
N PHE A 260 -11.99 9.38 20.30
CA PHE A 260 -13.12 8.50 20.60
C PHE A 260 -12.91 7.72 21.90
N ARG A 261 -11.66 7.58 22.37
CA ARG A 261 -11.28 6.88 23.59
C ARG A 261 -10.27 7.70 24.39
N PRO A 262 -10.68 8.86 24.95
CA PRO A 262 -9.77 9.82 25.56
C PRO A 262 -9.01 9.28 26.79
N GLY A 263 -9.47 8.18 27.39
CA GLY A 263 -8.78 7.51 28.50
C GLY A 263 -7.64 6.58 28.06
N ARG A 264 -7.40 6.40 26.76
CA ARG A 264 -6.25 5.65 26.26
C ARG A 264 -5.06 6.58 26.05
N SER A 265 -3.87 6.07 26.34
CA SER A 265 -2.64 6.77 25.98
C SER A 265 -2.59 7.02 24.46
N ALA A 266 -2.08 8.18 24.06
CA ALA A 266 -1.80 8.46 22.68
C ALA A 266 -0.76 7.45 22.15
N PHE A 267 -0.93 7.01 20.91
CA PHE A 267 0.10 6.28 20.20
C PHE A 267 1.16 7.29 19.75
N THR A 268 2.42 7.01 20.05
CA THR A 268 3.55 7.82 19.59
C THR A 268 4.25 7.15 18.44
N GLN A 269 4.71 7.94 17.48
CA GLN A 269 5.44 7.47 16.30
C GLN A 269 6.60 8.41 16.01
N TYR A 270 7.76 7.83 15.72
CA TYR A 270 8.90 8.54 15.17
C TYR A 270 8.64 8.78 13.70
N TYR A 271 8.43 10.04 13.32
CA TYR A 271 8.01 10.41 11.97
C TYR A 271 8.93 11.47 11.37
N PRO A 272 9.83 11.11 10.43
CA PRO A 272 10.76 12.04 9.85
C PRO A 272 10.07 12.93 8.81
N ARG A 273 10.06 14.24 9.02
CA ARG A 273 9.51 15.21 8.06
C ARG A 273 10.58 15.82 7.16
N PRO A 274 10.22 16.34 5.96
CA PRO A 274 11.17 16.97 5.03
C PRO A 274 12.01 18.05 5.69
N GLY A 275 13.31 18.00 5.45
CA GLY A 275 14.29 18.91 6.05
C GLY A 275 14.64 18.61 7.51
N LYS A 276 14.05 17.58 8.14
CA LYS A 276 14.33 17.14 9.51
C LYS A 276 15.21 15.88 9.52
N ASN A 277 15.53 15.40 10.72
CA ASN A 277 16.37 14.24 10.89
C ASN A 277 15.62 12.95 10.53
N ASN A 278 16.30 12.07 9.82
CA ASN A 278 15.90 10.68 9.61
C ASN A 278 16.40 9.78 10.76
N THR A 279 15.84 8.59 10.86
CA THR A 279 16.38 7.49 11.64
C THR A 279 17.82 7.22 11.23
N LYS A 280 18.75 7.11 12.19
CA LYS A 280 20.11 6.67 11.91
C LYS A 280 20.14 5.15 11.85
N VAL A 281 20.62 4.61 10.75
CA VAL A 281 20.62 3.17 10.47
C VAL A 281 22.05 2.67 10.38
N ARG A 282 22.35 1.55 11.04
CA ARG A 282 23.61 0.80 10.85
C ARG A 282 23.35 -0.70 10.82
N LEU A 283 24.28 -1.47 10.28
CA LEU A 283 24.18 -2.93 10.20
C LEU A 283 25.26 -3.60 11.03
N GLY A 284 24.85 -4.62 11.78
CA GLY A 284 25.76 -5.48 12.56
C GLY A 284 25.66 -6.94 12.13
N ILE A 285 26.76 -7.66 12.13
CA ILE A 285 26.82 -9.10 11.95
C ILE A 285 27.07 -9.77 13.29
N VAL A 286 26.24 -10.76 13.66
CA VAL A 286 26.39 -11.53 14.90
C VAL A 286 26.40 -13.02 14.56
N PRO A 287 27.33 -13.81 15.13
CA PRO A 287 27.33 -15.27 14.97
C PRO A 287 26.17 -15.90 15.77
N VAL A 288 25.56 -16.93 15.19
CA VAL A 288 24.60 -17.83 15.84
C VAL A 288 25.37 -19.12 16.20
N ASP A 289 25.72 -19.22 17.48
CA ASP A 289 26.49 -20.35 17.99
C ASP A 289 25.56 -21.29 18.78
N PRO A 290 25.44 -22.57 18.38
CA PRO A 290 24.67 -23.57 19.12
C PRO A 290 25.06 -23.75 20.59
N GLU A 291 26.32 -23.57 20.96
CA GLU A 291 26.78 -23.70 22.34
C GLU A 291 26.19 -22.63 23.26
N ARG A 292 25.82 -21.49 22.71
CA ARG A 292 25.18 -20.40 23.45
C ARG A 292 23.77 -20.72 23.92
N PHE A 293 23.04 -21.61 23.23
CA PHE A 293 21.69 -22.02 23.69
C PHE A 293 21.74 -22.67 25.08
N ALA A 294 22.77 -23.46 25.36
CA ALA A 294 22.97 -24.07 26.67
C ALA A 294 23.46 -23.04 27.72
N ALA A 295 24.36 -22.13 27.34
CA ALA A 295 24.87 -21.10 28.21
C ALA A 295 23.81 -20.08 28.66
N GLN A 296 22.98 -19.62 27.76
CA GLN A 296 21.90 -18.67 28.09
C GLN A 296 20.72 -19.29 28.85
N GLU A 297 20.52 -20.60 28.71
CA GLU A 297 19.57 -21.31 29.58
C GLU A 297 20.04 -21.36 31.02
N ALA A 298 21.36 -21.55 31.23
CA ALA A 298 21.95 -21.54 32.57
C ALA A 298 22.03 -20.16 33.20
N ASP A 299 22.23 -19.10 32.39
CA ASP A 299 22.31 -17.71 32.79
C ASP A 299 21.65 -16.80 31.71
N SER A 300 20.43 -16.38 31.97
CA SER A 300 19.68 -15.46 31.08
C SER A 300 20.36 -14.10 30.89
N THR A 301 21.35 -13.74 31.71
CA THR A 301 22.14 -12.50 31.64
C THR A 301 23.44 -12.70 30.85
N ALA A 302 23.74 -13.92 30.36
CA ALA A 302 24.94 -14.20 29.58
C ALA A 302 25.06 -13.21 28.41
N LYS A 303 26.28 -12.65 28.24
CA LYS A 303 26.55 -11.63 27.23
C LYS A 303 26.26 -12.14 25.83
N VAL A 304 25.61 -11.29 25.02
CA VAL A 304 25.57 -11.44 23.55
C VAL A 304 26.93 -11.05 22.97
N PRO A 305 27.41 -11.66 21.87
CA PRO A 305 28.59 -11.20 21.17
C PRO A 305 28.44 -9.75 20.73
N GLU A 306 29.53 -9.00 20.77
CA GLU A 306 29.57 -7.68 20.15
C GLU A 306 29.38 -7.84 18.63
N PRO A 307 28.50 -7.03 18.00
CA PRO A 307 28.31 -7.07 16.56
C PRO A 307 29.57 -6.61 15.81
N LEU A 308 29.87 -7.30 14.71
CA LEU A 308 30.80 -6.78 13.71
C LEU A 308 30.02 -5.73 12.88
N TRP A 309 30.31 -4.46 13.12
CA TRP A 309 29.63 -3.38 12.43
C TRP A 309 30.14 -3.21 11.00
N ILE A 310 29.22 -3.03 10.05
CA ILE A 310 29.49 -2.81 8.63
C ILE A 310 29.61 -1.31 8.39
N PRO A 311 30.82 -0.78 8.06
CA PRO A 311 30.97 0.64 7.76
C PRO A 311 30.60 0.95 6.30
N TRP A 312 29.85 2.02 6.10
CA TRP A 312 29.70 2.72 4.83
C TRP A 312 29.61 4.23 5.09
N ASP A 313 29.65 5.05 4.08
CA ASP A 313 29.45 6.50 4.21
C ASP A 313 27.97 6.81 4.50
N MET A 314 27.56 6.69 5.77
CA MET A 314 26.18 6.90 6.24
C MET A 314 25.78 8.38 6.18
N GLU A 315 26.72 9.32 6.12
CA GLU A 315 26.41 10.73 5.95
C GLU A 315 25.95 11.01 4.53
N LYS A 316 26.65 10.48 3.54
CA LYS A 316 26.29 10.60 2.12
C LYS A 316 25.10 9.71 1.75
N TYR A 317 25.04 8.50 2.27
CA TYR A 317 24.03 7.48 1.96
C TYR A 317 23.26 7.05 3.22
N PRO A 318 22.36 7.90 3.76
CA PRO A 318 21.65 7.60 4.99
C PRO A 318 20.57 6.51 4.84
N TYR A 319 20.11 6.22 3.63
CA TYR A 319 19.09 5.22 3.39
C TYR A 319 19.68 3.85 3.09
N LEU A 320 19.36 2.86 3.91
CA LEU A 320 19.60 1.44 3.64
C LEU A 320 18.40 0.90 2.85
N ALA A 321 18.55 0.75 1.53
CA ALA A 321 17.43 0.37 0.67
C ALA A 321 17.21 -1.15 0.62
N THR A 322 18.29 -1.95 0.51
CA THR A 322 18.18 -3.41 0.36
C THR A 322 19.38 -4.11 1.01
N VAL A 323 19.13 -5.28 1.59
CA VAL A 323 20.18 -6.21 2.07
C VAL A 323 19.90 -7.57 1.45
N LYS A 324 20.91 -8.18 0.82
CA LYS A 324 20.83 -9.51 0.22
C LYS A 324 22.00 -10.36 0.70
N TRP A 325 21.68 -11.54 1.20
CA TRP A 325 22.69 -12.56 1.54
C TRP A 325 22.14 -13.93 1.14
N ASP A 326 22.03 -14.13 -0.18
CA ASP A 326 21.51 -15.36 -0.75
C ASP A 326 22.61 -16.38 -1.01
N LYS A 327 22.23 -17.66 -1.17
CA LYS A 327 23.16 -18.73 -1.56
C LYS A 327 23.80 -18.38 -2.90
N GLY A 328 25.12 -18.53 -2.99
CA GLY A 328 25.93 -18.25 -4.18
C GLY A 328 26.41 -16.80 -4.26
N GLY A 329 25.74 -15.84 -3.63
CA GLY A 329 26.16 -14.44 -3.61
C GLY A 329 26.92 -14.02 -2.34
N PRO A 330 27.73 -12.97 -2.39
CA PRO A 330 28.24 -12.31 -1.21
C PRO A 330 27.12 -11.56 -0.46
N LEU A 331 27.37 -11.21 0.81
CA LEU A 331 26.54 -10.21 1.45
C LEU A 331 26.65 -8.90 0.66
N THR A 332 25.51 -8.37 0.23
CA THR A 332 25.41 -7.09 -0.48
C THR A 332 24.38 -6.18 0.17
N ILE A 333 24.70 -4.89 0.20
CA ILE A 333 23.81 -3.85 0.67
C ILE A 333 23.65 -2.77 -0.40
N LEU A 334 22.44 -2.29 -0.60
CA LEU A 334 22.14 -1.13 -1.45
C LEU A 334 21.87 0.07 -0.54
N VAL A 335 22.67 1.11 -0.70
CA VAL A 335 22.54 2.35 0.05
C VAL A 335 22.23 3.52 -0.90
N GLN A 336 21.43 4.46 -0.44
CA GLN A 336 20.92 5.56 -1.27
C GLN A 336 21.14 6.91 -0.60
N ALA A 337 21.52 7.90 -1.39
CA ALA A 337 21.67 9.29 -0.95
C ALA A 337 20.28 9.88 -0.56
N ARG A 338 20.27 10.84 0.34
CA ARG A 338 19.03 11.51 0.78
C ARG A 338 18.26 12.14 -0.38
N SER A 339 18.97 12.71 -1.36
CA SER A 339 18.37 13.24 -2.60
C SER A 339 17.77 12.18 -3.51
N GLN A 340 18.06 10.88 -3.24
CA GLN A 340 17.68 9.72 -4.03
C GLN A 340 18.15 9.75 -5.50
N GLN A 341 19.09 10.61 -5.80
CA GLN A 341 19.71 10.76 -7.14
C GLN A 341 20.92 9.86 -7.34
N GLU A 342 21.46 9.29 -6.27
CA GLU A 342 22.59 8.37 -6.31
C GLU A 342 22.35 7.20 -5.37
N MET A 343 22.62 5.99 -5.83
CA MET A 343 22.64 4.79 -5.01
C MET A 343 23.87 3.94 -5.33
N VAL A 344 24.35 3.21 -4.34
CA VAL A 344 25.54 2.35 -4.46
C VAL A 344 25.25 0.96 -3.93
N LEU A 345 25.50 -0.04 -4.77
CA LEU A 345 25.53 -1.43 -4.36
C LEU A 345 26.92 -1.75 -3.81
N LEU A 346 26.98 -2.14 -2.54
CA LEU A 346 28.21 -2.49 -1.82
C LEU A 346 28.26 -3.98 -1.57
N ARG A 347 29.40 -4.61 -1.87
CA ARG A 347 29.77 -5.93 -1.37
C ARG A 347 30.34 -5.79 0.03
N VAL A 348 29.96 -6.67 0.94
CA VAL A 348 30.43 -6.72 2.33
C VAL A 348 31.23 -7.99 2.54
N ASP A 349 32.44 -7.88 3.11
CA ASP A 349 33.17 -9.01 3.65
C ASP A 349 32.59 -9.37 5.03
N PRO A 350 31.96 -10.53 5.22
CA PRO A 350 31.30 -10.86 6.48
C PRO A 350 32.27 -11.17 7.63
N THR A 351 33.57 -11.29 7.36
CA THR A 351 34.61 -11.58 8.38
C THR A 351 35.26 -10.31 8.91
N THR A 352 35.31 -9.24 8.11
CA THR A 352 35.95 -7.97 8.46
C THR A 352 34.99 -6.81 8.54
N GLY A 353 33.78 -6.97 8.03
CA GLY A 353 32.80 -5.88 7.85
C GLY A 353 33.08 -4.92 6.70
N GLN A 354 34.26 -5.02 6.06
CA GLN A 354 34.70 -4.09 5.02
C GLN A 354 33.75 -4.07 3.81
N THR A 355 33.48 -2.88 3.28
CA THR A 355 32.64 -2.69 2.11
C THR A 355 33.45 -2.34 0.86
N THR A 356 32.99 -2.83 -0.30
CA THR A 356 33.58 -2.52 -1.61
C THR A 356 32.46 -2.19 -2.60
N PRO A 357 32.50 -1.04 -3.29
CA PRO A 357 31.51 -0.71 -4.30
C PRO A 357 31.53 -1.69 -5.49
N LEU A 358 30.35 -2.20 -5.86
CA LEU A 358 30.15 -3.03 -7.06
C LEU A 358 29.53 -2.21 -8.19
N LEU A 359 28.58 -1.32 -7.87
CA LEU A 359 27.81 -0.57 -8.86
C LEU A 359 27.34 0.74 -8.26
N THR A 360 27.38 1.81 -9.05
CA THR A 360 26.75 3.11 -8.72
C THR A 360 25.77 3.46 -9.81
N GLU A 361 24.54 3.79 -9.44
CA GLU A 361 23.51 4.35 -10.33
C GLU A 361 23.28 5.82 -9.98
N LYS A 362 22.99 6.63 -11.01
CA LYS A 362 22.68 8.04 -10.87
C LYS A 362 21.51 8.43 -11.77
N ASP A 363 20.71 9.37 -11.29
CA ASP A 363 19.60 9.98 -12.04
C ASP A 363 19.47 11.45 -11.59
N ASP A 364 19.22 12.35 -12.52
CA ASP A 364 19.10 13.78 -12.20
C ASP A 364 17.81 14.11 -11.43
N ALA A 365 16.81 13.25 -11.47
CA ALA A 365 15.56 13.38 -10.72
C ALA A 365 15.55 12.50 -9.47
N TRP A 366 15.42 11.19 -9.64
CA TRP A 366 15.49 10.17 -8.58
C TRP A 366 15.66 8.78 -9.17
N LEU A 367 16.10 7.85 -8.35
CA LEU A 367 16.22 6.43 -8.65
C LEU A 367 15.10 5.65 -7.96
N ASN A 368 14.35 4.86 -8.72
CA ASN A 368 13.37 3.91 -8.18
C ASN A 368 14.10 2.71 -7.55
N LEU A 369 13.54 2.15 -6.48
CA LEU A 369 14.09 1.00 -5.77
C LEU A 369 13.39 -0.29 -6.20
N ASP A 370 14.14 -1.23 -6.75
CA ASP A 370 13.65 -2.56 -7.11
C ASP A 370 14.14 -3.58 -6.07
N GLN A 371 13.23 -4.07 -5.23
CA GLN A 371 13.54 -5.03 -4.17
C GLN A 371 13.86 -6.44 -4.69
N ASP A 372 13.67 -6.72 -5.98
CA ASP A 372 14.06 -7.99 -6.59
C ASP A 372 15.55 -8.09 -6.89
N VAL A 373 16.29 -6.95 -6.89
CA VAL A 373 17.70 -6.88 -7.22
C VAL A 373 18.58 -6.35 -6.06
N PRO A 374 19.90 -6.73 -5.98
CA PRO A 374 20.55 -7.70 -6.83
C PRO A 374 19.98 -9.10 -6.62
N HIS A 375 19.84 -9.86 -7.71
CA HIS A 375 19.55 -11.29 -7.64
C HIS A 375 20.80 -12.06 -8.06
N TRP A 376 21.51 -12.60 -7.09
CA TRP A 376 22.73 -13.36 -7.33
C TRP A 376 22.45 -14.73 -7.94
N LEU A 377 23.24 -15.14 -8.91
CA LEU A 377 23.22 -16.48 -9.45
C LEU A 377 23.80 -17.48 -8.43
N GLU A 378 23.26 -18.69 -8.39
CA GLU A 378 23.65 -19.72 -7.40
C GLU A 378 25.11 -20.12 -7.49
N ASP A 379 25.75 -20.01 -8.68
CA ASP A 379 27.16 -20.31 -8.91
C ASP A 379 28.09 -19.14 -8.52
N GLY A 380 27.55 -18.00 -8.12
CA GLY A 380 28.32 -16.81 -7.74
C GLY A 380 28.99 -16.07 -8.90
N SER A 381 28.73 -16.48 -10.16
CA SER A 381 29.39 -15.90 -11.34
C SER A 381 28.96 -14.46 -11.61
N GLY A 382 27.77 -14.05 -11.12
CA GLY A 382 27.23 -12.72 -11.34
C GLY A 382 25.85 -12.51 -10.73
N PHE A 383 25.19 -11.44 -11.13
CA PHE A 383 23.87 -11.09 -10.62
C PHE A 383 23.01 -10.34 -11.65
N LEU A 384 21.71 -10.40 -11.47
CA LEU A 384 20.73 -9.60 -12.22
C LEU A 384 20.59 -8.23 -11.57
N TRP A 385 20.49 -7.19 -12.41
CA TRP A 385 20.35 -5.81 -11.99
C TRP A 385 19.30 -5.08 -12.82
N SER A 386 18.42 -4.31 -12.17
CA SER A 386 17.40 -3.47 -12.80
C SER A 386 17.88 -2.03 -12.88
N SER A 387 17.70 -1.36 -14.03
CA SER A 387 18.08 0.03 -14.26
C SER A 387 17.09 0.73 -15.18
N GLU A 388 16.99 2.07 -15.09
CA GLU A 388 16.20 2.92 -15.99
C GLU A 388 17.08 3.92 -16.77
N ARG A 389 18.40 3.71 -16.81
CA ARG A 389 19.35 4.68 -17.40
C ARG A 389 19.09 5.03 -18.84
N GLU A 390 18.41 4.15 -19.61
CA GLU A 390 18.04 4.36 -20.99
C GLU A 390 16.58 4.79 -21.18
N GLY A 391 15.96 5.35 -20.12
CA GLY A 391 14.61 5.94 -20.19
C GLY A 391 13.46 5.01 -19.84
N HIS A 392 13.65 3.69 -19.93
CA HIS A 392 12.68 2.67 -19.51
C HIS A 392 13.36 1.59 -18.68
N PRO A 393 12.60 0.85 -17.86
CA PRO A 393 13.14 -0.27 -17.08
C PRO A 393 13.77 -1.33 -18.01
N GLN A 394 14.96 -1.77 -17.63
CA GLN A 394 15.74 -2.82 -18.29
C GLN A 394 16.30 -3.80 -17.26
N LEU A 395 16.61 -5.01 -17.65
CA LEU A 395 17.27 -6.01 -16.80
C LEU A 395 18.62 -6.41 -17.39
N GLU A 396 19.65 -6.34 -16.58
CA GLU A 396 21.03 -6.59 -16.94
C GLU A 396 21.57 -7.84 -16.22
N LEU A 397 22.40 -8.60 -16.89
CA LEU A 397 23.30 -9.59 -16.28
C LEU A 397 24.67 -8.94 -16.08
N ARG A 398 25.14 -8.95 -14.84
CA ARG A 398 26.46 -8.43 -14.44
C ARG A 398 27.30 -9.56 -13.87
N ASP A 399 28.62 -9.48 -14.04
CA ASP A 399 29.56 -10.41 -13.40
C ASP A 399 29.72 -10.09 -11.89
N ALA A 400 30.46 -10.94 -11.18
CA ALA A 400 30.68 -10.80 -9.74
C ALA A 400 31.45 -9.52 -9.34
N SER A 401 32.05 -8.80 -10.29
CA SER A 401 32.69 -7.49 -10.08
C SER A 401 31.75 -6.31 -10.34
N GLY A 402 30.52 -6.56 -10.80
CA GLY A 402 29.54 -5.54 -11.16
C GLY A 402 29.62 -5.06 -12.62
N LYS A 403 30.53 -5.60 -13.44
CA LYS A 403 30.65 -5.24 -14.85
C LYS A 403 29.49 -5.82 -15.66
N LEU A 404 28.92 -5.03 -16.57
CA LEU A 404 27.87 -5.48 -17.47
C LEU A 404 28.39 -6.60 -18.40
N VAL A 405 27.73 -7.76 -18.31
CA VAL A 405 27.94 -8.91 -19.20
C VAL A 405 26.99 -8.85 -20.36
N ARG A 406 25.70 -8.59 -20.08
CA ARG A 406 24.64 -8.60 -21.09
C ARG A 406 23.43 -7.77 -20.66
N LEU A 407 22.85 -7.05 -21.60
CA LEU A 407 21.50 -6.51 -21.48
C LEU A 407 20.52 -7.65 -21.80
N LEU A 408 19.87 -8.22 -20.77
CA LEU A 408 18.94 -9.34 -20.91
C LEU A 408 17.59 -8.89 -21.44
N ILE A 409 17.04 -7.85 -20.84
CA ILE A 409 15.74 -7.29 -21.20
C ILE A 409 15.98 -5.82 -21.57
N PRO A 410 15.90 -5.47 -22.87
CA PRO A 410 16.09 -4.10 -23.30
C PRO A 410 14.92 -3.20 -22.93
N PRO A 411 15.09 -1.86 -22.90
CA PRO A 411 14.05 -0.88 -22.58
C PRO A 411 12.75 -1.05 -23.40
N SER A 412 12.87 -1.50 -24.65
CA SER A 412 11.74 -1.71 -25.56
C SER A 412 10.88 -2.93 -25.27
N ALA A 413 11.31 -3.83 -24.38
CA ALA A 413 10.60 -5.08 -24.09
C ALA A 413 9.53 -4.97 -23.00
N GLY A 414 9.32 -3.77 -22.43
CA GLY A 414 8.25 -3.49 -21.48
C GLY A 414 8.40 -4.20 -20.14
N TYR A 415 9.63 -4.37 -19.64
CA TYR A 415 9.88 -4.92 -18.31
C TYR A 415 9.18 -4.09 -17.23
N GLN A 416 8.52 -4.77 -16.29
CA GLN A 416 7.82 -4.14 -15.15
C GLN A 416 8.48 -4.57 -13.84
N PRO A 417 9.44 -3.81 -13.31
CA PRO A 417 10.09 -4.08 -12.02
C PRO A 417 9.12 -3.95 -10.84
N SER A 418 9.57 -4.29 -9.64
CA SER A 418 8.71 -4.34 -8.45
C SER A 418 8.04 -3.00 -8.12
N TYR A 419 8.70 -1.88 -8.36
CA TYR A 419 8.17 -0.53 -8.12
C TYR A 419 7.13 -0.06 -9.17
N ALA A 420 7.16 -0.61 -10.39
CA ALA A 420 6.26 -0.16 -11.47
C ALA A 420 4.84 -0.70 -11.34
N ALA A 421 4.67 -1.88 -10.74
CA ALA A 421 3.35 -2.45 -10.49
C ALA A 421 3.46 -3.38 -9.28
N ARG A 422 2.88 -3.02 -8.16
CA ARG A 422 2.99 -3.74 -6.87
C ARG A 422 3.14 -5.25 -7.00
N GLY A 423 4.30 -5.78 -6.58
CA GLY A 423 4.66 -7.20 -6.66
C GLY A 423 5.96 -7.42 -7.45
N LYS A 424 6.43 -8.65 -7.52
CA LYS A 424 7.72 -8.99 -8.12
C LYS A 424 7.78 -8.72 -9.63
N GLY A 425 8.85 -8.12 -10.10
CA GLY A 425 9.22 -7.99 -11.50
C GLY A 425 9.95 -9.25 -11.99
N ILE A 426 10.92 -9.74 -11.22
CA ILE A 426 11.58 -11.04 -11.42
C ILE A 426 10.75 -12.10 -10.67
N LEU A 427 10.10 -12.96 -11.42
CA LEU A 427 9.17 -13.96 -10.89
C LEU A 427 9.88 -15.26 -10.49
N GLY A 428 11.00 -15.58 -11.15
CA GLY A 428 11.83 -16.74 -10.87
C GLY A 428 13.04 -16.80 -11.79
N VAL A 429 14.11 -17.42 -11.31
CA VAL A 429 15.33 -17.69 -12.07
C VAL A 429 15.57 -19.20 -12.07
N ASP A 430 15.54 -19.79 -13.25
CA ASP A 430 15.82 -21.21 -13.47
C ASP A 430 17.20 -21.32 -14.16
N GLU A 431 18.24 -21.37 -13.34
CA GLU A 431 19.62 -21.45 -13.85
C GLU A 431 19.92 -22.77 -14.54
N LYS A 432 19.25 -23.86 -14.14
CA LYS A 432 19.41 -25.19 -14.76
C LYS A 432 18.95 -25.19 -16.21
N ARG A 433 17.78 -24.57 -16.48
CA ARG A 433 17.25 -24.43 -17.84
C ARG A 433 17.76 -23.16 -18.53
N GLY A 434 18.39 -22.24 -17.79
CA GLY A 434 18.96 -20.99 -18.29
C GLY A 434 17.93 -19.91 -18.61
N PHE A 435 16.88 -19.74 -17.80
CA PHE A 435 15.83 -18.75 -18.00
C PHE A 435 15.60 -17.87 -16.78
N VAL A 436 15.31 -16.61 -17.06
CA VAL A 436 14.68 -15.68 -16.09
C VAL A 436 13.22 -15.48 -16.50
N TYR A 437 12.30 -15.73 -15.56
CA TYR A 437 10.89 -15.45 -15.72
C TYR A 437 10.60 -14.08 -15.15
N PHE A 438 9.88 -13.24 -15.90
CA PHE A 438 9.66 -11.86 -15.51
C PHE A 438 8.26 -11.37 -15.90
N ARG A 439 7.85 -10.29 -15.27
CA ARG A 439 6.63 -9.56 -15.58
C ARG A 439 6.94 -8.44 -16.56
N GLY A 440 6.12 -8.30 -17.59
CA GLY A 440 6.28 -7.25 -18.59
C GLY A 440 5.00 -6.98 -19.37
N SER A 441 4.97 -5.86 -20.06
CA SER A 441 3.93 -5.50 -21.05
C SER A 441 4.36 -4.27 -21.85
N GLU A 442 4.02 -4.25 -23.12
CA GLU A 442 4.08 -3.03 -23.96
C GLU A 442 2.89 -2.09 -23.68
N ASP A 443 1.77 -2.66 -23.22
CA ASP A 443 0.58 -1.94 -22.81
C ASP A 443 0.57 -1.79 -21.28
N PRO A 444 0.71 -0.58 -20.74
CA PRO A 444 0.79 -0.37 -19.28
C PRO A 444 -0.50 -0.74 -18.54
N THR A 445 -1.64 -0.90 -19.22
CA THR A 445 -2.89 -1.34 -18.60
C THR A 445 -2.94 -2.84 -18.32
N GLN A 446 -1.94 -3.59 -18.80
CA GLN A 446 -1.83 -5.04 -18.70
C GLN A 446 -0.52 -5.47 -18.04
N THR A 447 -0.50 -6.69 -17.53
CA THR A 447 0.74 -7.38 -17.15
C THR A 447 0.74 -8.78 -17.72
N HIS A 448 1.90 -9.23 -18.23
CA HIS A 448 2.07 -10.55 -18.79
C HIS A 448 3.28 -11.26 -18.22
N LEU A 449 3.27 -12.59 -18.33
CA LEU A 449 4.41 -13.42 -18.00
C LEU A 449 5.28 -13.60 -19.24
N TYR A 450 6.57 -13.39 -19.06
CA TYR A 450 7.61 -13.59 -20.07
C TYR A 450 8.74 -14.44 -19.49
N ARG A 451 9.56 -14.98 -20.37
CA ARG A 451 10.89 -15.52 -20.01
C ARG A 451 11.94 -14.97 -20.96
N VAL A 452 13.14 -14.82 -20.44
CA VAL A 452 14.33 -14.47 -21.21
C VAL A 452 15.43 -15.50 -20.97
N SER A 453 16.13 -15.88 -22.01
CA SER A 453 17.24 -16.81 -21.94
C SER A 453 18.50 -16.11 -21.38
N LEU A 454 19.10 -16.66 -20.34
CA LEU A 454 20.39 -16.20 -19.79
C LEU A 454 21.54 -16.36 -20.79
N ARG A 455 21.43 -17.31 -21.76
CA ARG A 455 22.49 -17.64 -22.71
C ARG A 455 22.58 -16.66 -23.87
N ASP A 456 21.45 -16.28 -24.44
CA ASP A 456 21.40 -15.51 -25.70
C ASP A 456 20.49 -14.28 -25.64
N GLY A 457 19.73 -14.07 -24.52
CA GLY A 457 18.84 -12.93 -24.36
C GLY A 457 17.53 -13.05 -25.14
N ASN A 458 17.20 -14.22 -25.71
CA ASN A 458 15.94 -14.41 -26.42
C ASN A 458 14.75 -14.32 -25.49
N ILE A 459 13.80 -13.40 -25.78
CA ILE A 459 12.59 -13.16 -25.00
C ILE A 459 11.42 -13.90 -25.62
N SER A 460 10.60 -14.54 -24.80
CA SER A 460 9.32 -15.11 -25.22
C SER A 460 8.20 -14.85 -24.23
N ARG A 461 7.05 -14.42 -24.76
CA ARG A 461 5.82 -14.19 -23.98
C ARG A 461 5.13 -15.51 -23.68
N ILE A 462 4.71 -15.72 -22.44
CA ILE A 462 4.06 -16.95 -21.96
C ILE A 462 2.54 -16.81 -21.99
N THR A 463 2.01 -15.68 -21.51
CA THR A 463 0.56 -15.45 -21.42
C THR A 463 0.04 -14.58 -22.56
N GLN A 464 -1.15 -14.93 -23.10
CA GLN A 464 -1.73 -14.24 -24.27
C GLN A 464 -3.00 -13.46 -23.98
N GLN A 465 -3.77 -13.86 -22.94
CA GLN A 465 -5.04 -13.23 -22.59
C GLN A 465 -4.86 -11.82 -22.07
N THR A 466 -5.69 -10.88 -22.55
CA THR A 466 -5.74 -9.51 -22.02
C THR A 466 -6.07 -9.50 -20.54
N GLY A 467 -5.26 -8.81 -19.75
CA GLY A 467 -5.46 -8.68 -18.30
C GLY A 467 -4.18 -8.62 -17.48
N LEU A 468 -4.33 -8.87 -16.20
CA LEU A 468 -3.25 -8.85 -15.23
C LEU A 468 -2.84 -10.28 -14.88
N HIS A 469 -1.58 -10.60 -15.11
CA HIS A 469 -0.98 -11.89 -14.83
C HIS A 469 0.12 -11.75 -13.78
N SER A 470 0.21 -12.72 -12.88
CA SER A 470 1.33 -12.87 -11.93
C SER A 470 1.64 -14.33 -11.71
N ALA A 471 2.86 -14.64 -11.23
CA ALA A 471 3.27 -16.00 -10.95
C ALA A 471 4.19 -16.09 -9.73
N VAL A 472 4.17 -17.26 -9.06
CA VAL A 472 5.10 -17.66 -8.01
C VAL A 472 5.66 -19.02 -8.39
N PHE A 473 7.00 -19.14 -8.50
CA PHE A 473 7.66 -20.35 -8.94
C PHE A 473 8.06 -21.24 -7.77
N SER A 474 8.07 -22.58 -7.99
CA SER A 474 8.73 -23.53 -7.07
C SER A 474 10.24 -23.34 -7.12
N LYS A 475 10.93 -23.74 -6.02
CA LYS A 475 12.39 -23.59 -5.90
C LYS A 475 13.16 -24.40 -6.96
N ASP A 476 12.62 -25.56 -7.34
CA ASP A 476 13.21 -26.42 -8.38
C ASP A 476 12.87 -25.99 -9.81
N GLY A 477 12.04 -24.96 -9.98
CA GLY A 477 11.60 -24.46 -11.28
C GLY A 477 10.67 -25.41 -12.05
N SER A 478 10.07 -26.42 -11.41
CA SER A 478 9.18 -27.40 -12.06
C SER A 478 7.73 -26.93 -12.17
N LEU A 479 7.32 -26.03 -11.28
CA LEU A 479 5.95 -25.56 -11.13
C LEU A 479 5.90 -24.03 -10.97
N TYR A 480 4.86 -23.41 -11.46
CA TYR A 480 4.49 -22.06 -11.02
C TYR A 480 2.99 -21.95 -10.73
N VAL A 481 2.65 -21.09 -9.77
CA VAL A 481 1.28 -20.73 -9.47
C VAL A 481 0.94 -19.44 -10.22
N HIS A 482 0.07 -19.56 -11.21
CA HIS A 482 -0.36 -18.47 -12.07
C HIS A 482 -1.64 -17.85 -11.54
N SER A 483 -1.66 -16.53 -11.34
CA SER A 483 -2.87 -15.77 -11.08
C SER A 483 -3.20 -14.87 -12.26
N PHE A 484 -4.47 -14.85 -12.65
CA PHE A 484 -4.99 -14.08 -13.77
C PHE A 484 -6.27 -13.35 -13.39
N SER A 485 -6.40 -12.08 -13.78
CA SER A 485 -7.67 -11.35 -13.83
C SER A 485 -7.77 -10.57 -15.12
N GLY A 486 -8.93 -10.61 -15.75
CA GLY A 486 -9.16 -9.93 -17.04
C GLY A 486 -10.32 -8.93 -16.99
N PRO A 487 -10.61 -8.25 -18.08
CA PRO A 487 -11.66 -7.20 -18.14
C PRO A 487 -13.07 -7.74 -17.85
N LYS A 488 -13.28 -9.06 -18.02
CA LYS A 488 -14.56 -9.74 -17.74
C LYS A 488 -14.44 -10.91 -16.77
N THR A 489 -13.29 -11.03 -16.10
CA THR A 489 -12.98 -12.20 -15.28
C THR A 489 -12.35 -11.73 -13.96
N MET A 490 -12.98 -12.12 -12.85
CA MET A 490 -12.38 -11.97 -11.52
C MET A 490 -11.17 -12.89 -11.40
N ARG A 491 -10.29 -12.62 -10.42
CA ARG A 491 -9.03 -13.35 -10.24
C ARG A 491 -9.26 -14.87 -10.17
N ARG A 492 -8.54 -15.60 -11.01
CA ARG A 492 -8.42 -17.07 -11.03
C ARG A 492 -6.97 -17.46 -10.77
N THR A 493 -6.76 -18.57 -10.10
CA THR A 493 -5.42 -19.05 -9.73
C THR A 493 -5.27 -20.51 -10.13
N PHE A 494 -4.12 -20.85 -10.71
CA PHE A 494 -3.81 -22.16 -11.28
C PHE A 494 -2.41 -22.59 -10.87
N ALA A 495 -2.22 -23.85 -10.57
CA ALA A 495 -0.90 -24.48 -10.56
C ALA A 495 -0.57 -24.94 -11.98
N VAL A 496 0.59 -24.57 -12.52
CA VAL A 496 1.02 -24.90 -13.89
C VAL A 496 2.36 -25.59 -13.84
N ARG A 497 2.41 -26.84 -14.28
CA ARG A 497 3.64 -27.62 -14.40
C ARG A 497 4.37 -27.20 -15.67
N ILE A 498 5.67 -26.94 -15.57
CA ILE A 498 6.45 -26.36 -16.67
C ILE A 498 6.75 -27.37 -17.76
N GLU A 499 6.95 -28.63 -17.38
CA GLU A 499 7.38 -29.69 -18.30
C GLU A 499 6.33 -30.00 -19.40
N ASP A 500 5.08 -30.18 -19.01
CA ASP A 500 3.99 -30.60 -19.89
C ASP A 500 2.85 -29.59 -20.02
N GLY A 501 2.91 -28.47 -19.31
CA GLY A 501 1.87 -27.44 -19.28
C GLY A 501 0.60 -27.85 -18.56
N LYS A 502 0.59 -28.98 -17.82
CA LYS A 502 -0.58 -29.42 -17.02
C LYS A 502 -0.99 -28.29 -16.08
N THR A 503 -2.25 -27.90 -16.18
CA THR A 503 -2.84 -26.81 -15.40
C THR A 503 -3.91 -27.33 -14.46
N VAL A 504 -3.78 -27.06 -13.16
CA VAL A 504 -4.72 -27.46 -12.11
C VAL A 504 -5.26 -26.21 -11.44
N PRO A 505 -6.60 -25.95 -11.43
CA PRO A 505 -7.15 -24.79 -10.77
C PRO A 505 -7.07 -24.91 -9.25
N LEU A 506 -6.68 -23.84 -8.56
CA LEU A 506 -6.82 -23.73 -7.12
C LEU A 506 -8.30 -23.41 -6.79
N PRO A 507 -8.95 -24.18 -5.91
CA PRO A 507 -10.37 -24.02 -5.64
C PRO A 507 -10.65 -22.71 -4.88
N SER A 508 -11.67 -21.99 -5.34
CA SER A 508 -12.20 -20.77 -4.74
C SER A 508 -13.60 -21.00 -4.20
N THR A 509 -13.91 -20.44 -3.04
CA THR A 509 -15.27 -20.35 -2.48
C THR A 509 -15.87 -18.96 -2.67
N ALA A 510 -15.13 -18.03 -3.29
CA ALA A 510 -15.56 -16.65 -3.49
C ALA A 510 -16.87 -16.55 -4.26
N LEU A 511 -17.70 -15.61 -3.86
CA LEU A 511 -18.84 -15.18 -4.66
C LEU A 511 -18.34 -14.48 -5.93
N GLU A 512 -19.15 -14.57 -6.98
CA GLU A 512 -18.89 -13.81 -8.22
C GLU A 512 -19.80 -12.58 -8.24
N PRO A 513 -19.33 -11.43 -8.77
CA PRO A 513 -20.17 -10.27 -8.96
C PRO A 513 -21.37 -10.63 -9.87
N PRO A 514 -22.57 -10.06 -9.59
CA PRO A 514 -23.78 -10.38 -10.36
C PRO A 514 -23.77 -9.77 -11.79
N PHE A 515 -22.75 -9.01 -12.13
CA PHE A 515 -22.57 -8.37 -13.45
C PHE A 515 -21.11 -8.15 -13.77
N VAL A 516 -20.83 -7.92 -15.04
CA VAL A 516 -19.55 -7.40 -15.53
C VAL A 516 -19.67 -5.88 -15.62
N PRO A 517 -18.70 -5.09 -15.10
CA PRO A 517 -18.69 -3.65 -15.27
C PRO A 517 -18.73 -3.23 -16.75
N THR A 518 -19.44 -2.15 -17.04
CA THR A 518 -19.53 -1.54 -18.37
C THR A 518 -18.35 -0.60 -18.65
N THR A 519 -17.19 -0.92 -18.11
CA THR A 519 -16.00 -0.10 -18.24
C THR A 519 -15.35 -0.31 -19.59
N GLU A 520 -15.03 0.79 -20.24
CA GLU A 520 -14.24 0.85 -21.46
C GLU A 520 -12.88 1.48 -21.14
N VAL A 521 -11.80 0.81 -21.50
CA VAL A 521 -10.43 1.33 -21.39
C VAL A 521 -10.04 1.91 -22.74
N VAL A 522 -9.73 3.20 -22.77
CA VAL A 522 -9.39 3.92 -24.00
C VAL A 522 -8.12 4.73 -23.83
N LYS A 523 -7.40 4.94 -24.91
CA LYS A 523 -6.24 5.85 -24.96
C LYS A 523 -6.63 7.10 -25.74
N ILE A 524 -6.51 8.29 -25.11
CA ILE A 524 -7.01 9.55 -25.68
C ILE A 524 -6.13 10.73 -25.30
N GLY A 525 -6.26 11.83 -26.04
CA GLY A 525 -5.52 13.07 -25.81
C GLY A 525 -4.35 13.25 -26.77
N PRO A 526 -3.59 14.34 -26.62
CA PRO A 526 -2.48 14.67 -27.50
C PRO A 526 -1.25 13.76 -27.27
N ASP A 527 -0.33 13.78 -28.24
CA ASP A 527 0.97 13.12 -28.19
C ASP A 527 0.89 11.62 -27.85
N ALA A 528 1.55 11.22 -26.78
CA ALA A 528 1.54 9.85 -26.28
C ALA A 528 0.18 9.39 -25.74
N GLY A 529 -0.78 10.31 -25.56
CA GLY A 529 -2.14 10.07 -25.03
C GLY A 529 -2.17 9.65 -23.56
N PHE A 530 -3.35 9.70 -22.99
CA PHE A 530 -3.64 9.25 -21.62
C PHE A 530 -4.48 7.98 -21.67
N TRP A 531 -4.19 7.02 -20.79
CA TRP A 531 -5.07 5.89 -20.58
C TRP A 531 -6.22 6.30 -19.67
N CYS A 532 -7.43 6.03 -20.10
CA CYS A 532 -8.67 6.38 -19.39
C CYS A 532 -9.56 5.15 -19.26
N ALA A 533 -10.18 4.98 -18.08
CA ALA A 533 -11.25 4.03 -17.87
C ALA A 533 -12.57 4.80 -17.72
N VAL A 534 -13.56 4.49 -18.56
CA VAL A 534 -14.86 5.14 -18.57
C VAL A 534 -15.93 4.11 -18.25
N THR A 535 -16.57 4.24 -17.09
CA THR A 535 -17.64 3.35 -16.63
C THR A 535 -18.98 4.02 -16.75
N ARG A 536 -19.86 3.47 -17.59
CA ARG A 536 -21.24 3.93 -17.78
C ARG A 536 -22.20 3.20 -16.84
N PRO A 537 -23.39 3.78 -16.52
CA PRO A 537 -24.45 3.03 -15.84
C PRO A 537 -24.83 1.77 -16.63
N ARG A 538 -25.20 0.68 -15.95
CA ARG A 538 -25.73 -0.53 -16.61
C ARG A 538 -27.02 -0.25 -17.38
N GLN A 539 -27.82 0.71 -16.93
CA GLN A 539 -29.03 1.18 -17.60
C GLN A 539 -28.76 2.47 -18.41
N PHE A 540 -27.63 2.50 -19.11
CA PHE A 540 -27.20 3.64 -19.89
C PHE A 540 -28.20 3.98 -21.01
N GLN A 541 -28.53 5.28 -21.11
CA GLN A 541 -29.42 5.83 -22.14
C GLN A 541 -28.65 6.83 -23.01
N PRO A 542 -28.38 6.52 -24.29
CA PRO A 542 -27.53 7.35 -25.17
C PRO A 542 -28.05 8.78 -25.42
N ARG A 543 -29.32 9.04 -25.15
CA ARG A 543 -29.95 10.37 -25.30
C ARG A 543 -29.78 11.28 -24.10
N LEU A 544 -29.24 10.75 -22.98
CA LEU A 544 -29.00 11.53 -21.77
C LEU A 544 -27.54 11.97 -21.71
N ARG A 545 -27.33 13.14 -21.10
CA ARG A 545 -26.03 13.62 -20.64
C ARG A 545 -25.90 13.36 -19.14
N TYR A 546 -24.83 12.70 -18.76
CA TYR A 546 -24.59 12.28 -17.40
C TYR A 546 -23.55 13.17 -16.73
N PRO A 547 -23.78 13.63 -15.49
CA PRO A 547 -22.72 14.25 -14.72
C PRO A 547 -21.58 13.25 -14.54
N VAL A 548 -20.35 13.76 -14.52
CA VAL A 548 -19.14 12.95 -14.49
C VAL A 548 -18.54 12.96 -13.08
N ILE A 549 -18.12 11.80 -12.60
CA ILE A 549 -17.28 11.69 -11.40
C ILE A 549 -15.91 11.20 -11.83
N VAL A 550 -14.87 11.99 -11.56
CA VAL A 550 -13.49 11.59 -11.73
C VAL A 550 -13.04 10.87 -10.47
N ASP A 551 -12.73 9.57 -10.58
CA ASP A 551 -12.10 8.77 -9.53
C ASP A 551 -10.59 8.84 -9.71
N VAL A 552 -9.95 9.76 -8.99
CA VAL A 552 -8.56 10.17 -9.19
C VAL A 552 -7.60 9.58 -8.18
N TYR A 553 -6.41 9.22 -8.64
CA TYR A 553 -5.21 9.17 -7.82
C TYR A 553 -4.18 10.14 -8.39
N ALA A 554 -3.75 9.94 -9.64
CA ALA A 554 -2.86 10.81 -10.42
C ALA A 554 -1.50 11.09 -9.76
N GLY A 555 -1.08 10.22 -8.84
CA GLY A 555 0.17 10.33 -8.10
C GLY A 555 1.17 9.23 -8.45
N PRO A 556 2.40 9.36 -7.97
CA PRO A 556 3.45 8.39 -8.21
C PRO A 556 3.11 7.02 -7.61
N GLY A 557 3.66 5.96 -8.21
CA GLY A 557 3.55 4.60 -7.71
C GLY A 557 2.17 3.93 -7.84
N VAL A 558 1.13 4.62 -8.36
CA VAL A 558 -0.22 4.07 -8.47
C VAL A 558 -0.79 4.26 -9.87
N GLN A 559 -1.23 3.16 -10.45
CA GLN A 559 -1.98 3.08 -11.71
C GLN A 559 -3.46 2.77 -11.41
N ARG A 560 -4.37 3.50 -12.04
CA ARG A 560 -5.83 3.32 -11.88
C ARG A 560 -6.46 2.61 -13.07
N VAL A 561 -5.89 2.78 -14.24
CA VAL A 561 -6.43 2.25 -15.49
C VAL A 561 -5.76 0.93 -15.83
N VAL A 562 -6.48 -0.17 -15.63
CA VAL A 562 -5.98 -1.54 -15.84
C VAL A 562 -7.05 -2.44 -16.41
N GLU A 563 -6.65 -3.45 -17.19
CA GLU A 563 -7.53 -4.44 -17.78
C GLU A 563 -7.96 -5.52 -16.79
N SER A 564 -8.74 -5.10 -15.74
CA SER A 564 -9.19 -5.99 -14.67
C SER A 564 -10.61 -5.66 -14.19
N MET A 565 -11.53 -6.61 -14.30
CA MET A 565 -12.92 -6.51 -13.86
C MET A 565 -13.07 -6.03 -12.42
N GLY A 566 -12.26 -6.59 -11.51
CA GLY A 566 -12.35 -6.31 -10.07
C GLY A 566 -12.02 -4.86 -9.71
N SER A 567 -11.28 -4.14 -10.55
CA SER A 567 -10.87 -2.76 -10.33
C SER A 567 -12.03 -1.75 -10.49
N TYR A 568 -13.10 -2.14 -11.19
CA TYR A 568 -14.18 -1.23 -11.56
C TYR A 568 -15.53 -1.51 -10.89
N LEU A 569 -15.61 -2.44 -9.95
CA LEU A 569 -16.88 -2.79 -9.28
C LEU A 569 -17.45 -1.61 -8.49
N THR A 570 -16.61 -0.85 -7.78
CA THR A 570 -17.05 0.37 -7.09
C THR A 570 -17.44 1.46 -8.07
N ALA A 571 -16.66 1.67 -9.13
CA ALA A 571 -16.97 2.62 -10.20
C ALA A 571 -18.31 2.29 -10.87
N GLN A 572 -18.62 1.01 -11.09
CA GLN A 572 -19.91 0.58 -11.62
C GLN A 572 -21.06 0.93 -10.68
N TRP A 573 -20.90 0.68 -9.37
CA TRP A 573 -21.93 1.05 -8.41
C TRP A 573 -22.17 2.57 -8.39
N ILE A 574 -21.10 3.37 -8.45
CA ILE A 574 -21.21 4.84 -8.55
C ILE A 574 -21.93 5.23 -9.84
N ALA A 575 -21.56 4.62 -10.96
CA ALA A 575 -22.20 4.89 -12.25
C ALA A 575 -23.70 4.58 -12.23
N ASP A 576 -24.11 3.47 -11.63
CA ASP A 576 -25.50 3.08 -11.48
C ASP A 576 -26.32 4.05 -10.61
N GLN A 577 -25.67 4.96 -9.87
CA GLN A 577 -26.31 6.07 -9.15
C GLN A 577 -26.64 7.28 -10.05
N GLY A 578 -26.42 7.18 -11.37
CA GLY A 578 -26.75 8.21 -12.35
C GLY A 578 -25.56 9.06 -12.82
N PHE A 579 -24.35 8.53 -12.77
CA PHE A 579 -23.13 9.20 -13.19
C PHE A 579 -22.40 8.43 -14.28
N ILE A 580 -21.43 9.07 -14.94
CA ILE A 580 -20.35 8.36 -15.64
C ILE A 580 -19.08 8.53 -14.81
N VAL A 581 -18.40 7.43 -14.53
CA VAL A 581 -17.14 7.46 -13.74
C VAL A 581 -15.97 7.40 -14.69
N VAL A 582 -15.00 8.30 -14.51
CA VAL A 582 -13.78 8.40 -15.30
C VAL A 582 -12.57 8.30 -14.40
N SER A 583 -11.63 7.42 -14.75
CA SER A 583 -10.28 7.43 -14.16
C SER A 583 -9.26 7.71 -15.27
N VAL A 584 -8.21 8.47 -14.95
CA VAL A 584 -7.19 8.86 -15.92
C VAL A 584 -5.80 8.64 -15.32
N ASP A 585 -4.93 7.93 -16.03
CA ASP A 585 -3.50 7.82 -15.76
C ASP A 585 -2.73 8.81 -16.65
N GLY A 586 -2.45 9.98 -16.08
CA GLY A 586 -1.66 11.04 -16.69
C GLY A 586 -0.17 10.91 -16.35
N ARG A 587 0.60 11.93 -16.71
CA ARG A 587 2.03 12.01 -16.37
C ARG A 587 2.24 12.02 -14.85
N GLY A 588 3.31 11.39 -14.42
CA GLY A 588 3.62 11.14 -13.01
C GLY A 588 3.19 9.75 -12.52
N THR A 589 2.31 9.04 -13.25
CA THR A 589 1.94 7.66 -12.94
C THR A 589 2.98 6.67 -13.48
N PRO A 590 3.14 5.47 -12.87
CA PRO A 590 4.17 4.51 -13.27
C PRO A 590 3.82 3.77 -14.58
N GLY A 591 4.82 3.02 -15.11
CA GLY A 591 4.63 2.07 -16.20
C GLY A 591 4.77 2.64 -17.59
N ARG A 592 5.16 3.89 -17.76
CA ARG A 592 5.35 4.54 -19.08
C ARG A 592 6.76 5.14 -19.27
N GLY A 593 7.71 4.68 -18.48
CA GLY A 593 9.09 5.08 -18.54
C GLY A 593 9.43 6.32 -17.70
N ARG A 594 10.74 6.55 -17.60
CA ARG A 594 11.35 7.53 -16.70
C ARG A 594 10.82 8.96 -16.94
N ASP A 595 10.83 9.43 -18.16
CA ASP A 595 10.45 10.82 -18.46
C ASP A 595 8.97 11.10 -18.19
N TRP A 596 8.10 10.09 -18.28
CA TRP A 596 6.70 10.20 -17.92
C TRP A 596 6.48 10.41 -16.42
N GLU A 597 7.30 9.79 -15.60
CA GLU A 597 7.24 9.90 -14.14
C GLU A 597 7.93 11.17 -13.64
N ARG A 598 9.10 11.53 -14.21
CA ARG A 598 9.98 12.60 -13.71
C ARG A 598 9.41 14.02 -13.85
N VAL A 599 8.27 14.20 -14.53
CA VAL A 599 7.54 15.49 -14.57
C VAL A 599 7.10 15.99 -13.19
N LEU A 600 7.08 15.10 -12.18
CA LEU A 600 6.75 15.45 -10.80
C LEU A 600 7.91 16.15 -10.06
N ARG A 601 9.11 16.17 -10.65
CA ARG A 601 10.25 16.82 -10.02
C ARG A 601 9.98 18.30 -9.76
N GLY A 602 10.06 18.67 -8.49
CA GLY A 602 9.90 20.02 -8.00
C GLY A 602 8.46 20.47 -7.74
N SER A 603 7.42 19.77 -8.23
CA SER A 603 6.02 20.12 -7.96
C SER A 603 5.06 18.96 -8.19
N PHE A 604 4.18 18.68 -7.24
CA PHE A 604 3.23 17.58 -7.34
C PHE A 604 1.95 17.87 -8.15
N GLY A 605 1.44 19.08 -8.10
CA GLY A 605 0.03 19.32 -8.40
C GLY A 605 -0.25 19.93 -9.75
N VAL A 606 0.75 20.44 -10.48
CA VAL A 606 0.48 21.24 -11.70
C VAL A 606 0.20 20.31 -12.88
N ILE A 607 1.17 19.52 -13.28
CA ILE A 607 1.08 18.68 -14.48
C ILE A 607 0.01 17.58 -14.34
N PRO A 608 -0.05 16.81 -13.23
CA PRO A 608 -1.10 15.80 -13.08
C PRO A 608 -2.51 16.35 -13.15
N LEU A 609 -2.77 17.52 -12.56
CA LEU A 609 -4.09 18.15 -12.63
C LEU A 609 -4.46 18.60 -14.04
N GLU A 610 -3.53 19.20 -14.79
CA GLU A 610 -3.77 19.62 -16.17
C GLU A 610 -3.96 18.43 -17.10
N ASP A 611 -3.30 17.30 -16.83
CA ASP A 611 -3.53 16.05 -17.58
C ASP A 611 -4.96 15.51 -17.35
N GLN A 612 -5.49 15.57 -16.11
CA GLN A 612 -6.88 15.20 -15.84
C GLN A 612 -7.86 16.07 -16.65
N VAL A 613 -7.63 17.39 -16.68
CA VAL A 613 -8.46 18.33 -17.44
C VAL A 613 -8.35 18.08 -18.94
N THR A 614 -7.15 17.85 -19.45
CA THR A 614 -6.91 17.60 -20.88
C THR A 614 -7.58 16.30 -21.34
N ALA A 615 -7.45 15.24 -20.54
CA ALA A 615 -8.10 13.96 -20.83
C ALA A 615 -9.64 14.08 -20.82
N LEU A 616 -10.22 14.78 -19.82
CA LEU A 616 -11.66 15.01 -19.77
C LEU A 616 -12.18 15.77 -21.01
N LYS A 617 -11.47 16.82 -21.44
CA LYS A 617 -11.85 17.58 -22.64
C LYS A 617 -11.77 16.71 -23.90
N ALA A 618 -10.72 15.88 -24.03
CA ALA A 618 -10.59 14.97 -25.15
C ALA A 618 -11.68 13.89 -25.15
N LEU A 619 -12.01 13.31 -23.98
CA LEU A 619 -13.12 12.37 -23.84
C LEU A 619 -14.47 13.02 -24.27
N GLY A 620 -14.75 14.25 -23.83
CA GLY A 620 -15.97 14.96 -24.19
C GLY A 620 -16.15 15.25 -25.70
N GLN A 621 -15.05 15.27 -26.46
CA GLN A 621 -15.13 15.43 -27.93
C GLN A 621 -15.61 14.15 -28.63
N VAL A 622 -15.38 12.96 -28.04
CA VAL A 622 -15.73 11.67 -28.63
C VAL A 622 -16.87 10.96 -27.91
N MET A 623 -17.20 11.39 -26.71
CA MET A 623 -18.26 10.84 -25.85
C MET A 623 -19.24 11.94 -25.45
N PRO A 624 -20.23 12.26 -26.30
CA PRO A 624 -21.15 13.38 -26.09
C PRO A 624 -22.09 13.21 -24.88
N GLU A 625 -22.20 12.00 -24.37
CA GLU A 625 -22.95 11.67 -23.14
C GLU A 625 -22.28 12.20 -21.86
N LEU A 626 -21.00 12.59 -21.90
CA LEU A 626 -20.32 13.21 -20.78
C LEU A 626 -20.77 14.67 -20.60
N ASP A 627 -21.34 15.00 -19.47
CA ASP A 627 -21.67 16.38 -19.15
C ASP A 627 -20.50 17.08 -18.44
N LEU A 628 -19.62 17.67 -19.21
CA LEU A 628 -18.43 18.36 -18.71
C LEU A 628 -18.73 19.69 -17.99
N GLU A 629 -19.98 20.17 -18.00
CA GLU A 629 -20.40 21.28 -17.16
C GLU A 629 -20.69 20.84 -15.72
N ARG A 630 -20.83 19.54 -15.47
CA ARG A 630 -21.16 18.94 -14.17
C ARG A 630 -20.17 17.83 -13.81
N VAL A 631 -18.91 18.21 -13.54
CA VAL A 631 -17.84 17.28 -13.17
C VAL A 631 -17.57 17.36 -11.68
N GLY A 632 -17.67 16.24 -10.98
CA GLY A 632 -17.19 16.04 -9.63
C GLY A 632 -15.87 15.25 -9.63
N ILE A 633 -15.13 15.31 -8.54
CA ILE A 633 -13.86 14.59 -8.39
C ILE A 633 -13.74 14.01 -6.99
N THR A 634 -13.27 12.78 -6.89
CA THR A 634 -13.02 12.10 -5.61
C THR A 634 -11.75 11.27 -5.67
N GLY A 635 -11.08 11.13 -4.53
CA GLY A 635 -9.90 10.32 -4.38
C GLY A 635 -9.49 10.19 -2.92
N TRP A 636 -8.51 9.33 -2.65
CA TRP A 636 -8.00 9.05 -1.32
C TRP A 636 -6.49 9.27 -1.27
N SER A 637 -5.94 9.74 -0.11
CA SER A 637 -4.50 9.99 0.07
C SER A 637 -3.98 11.03 -0.93
N PHE A 638 -3.02 10.70 -1.79
CA PHE A 638 -2.62 11.58 -2.90
C PHE A 638 -3.82 11.93 -3.81
N GLY A 639 -4.71 10.98 -4.07
CA GLY A 639 -5.95 11.25 -4.80
C GLY A 639 -6.88 12.22 -4.06
N GLY A 640 -6.90 12.20 -2.73
CA GLY A 640 -7.59 13.19 -1.89
C GLY A 640 -6.97 14.59 -2.01
N TYR A 641 -5.65 14.65 -1.99
CA TYR A 641 -4.91 15.87 -2.30
C TYR A 641 -5.30 16.42 -3.68
N MET A 642 -5.28 15.57 -4.70
CA MET A 642 -5.63 15.95 -6.07
C MET A 642 -7.08 16.40 -6.20
N ALA A 643 -8.02 15.72 -5.51
CA ALA A 643 -9.43 16.10 -5.51
C ALA A 643 -9.66 17.48 -4.90
N ALA A 644 -9.02 17.77 -3.76
CA ALA A 644 -9.10 19.10 -3.14
C ALA A 644 -8.43 20.16 -4.03
N LEU A 645 -7.24 19.88 -4.57
CA LEU A 645 -6.51 20.79 -5.46
C LEU A 645 -7.33 21.15 -6.70
N ALA A 646 -8.10 20.20 -7.25
CA ALA A 646 -8.92 20.38 -8.43
C ALA A 646 -9.97 21.49 -8.25
N VAL A 647 -10.71 21.49 -7.15
CA VAL A 647 -11.71 22.54 -6.88
C VAL A 647 -11.10 23.86 -6.43
N LEU A 648 -9.88 23.84 -5.92
CA LEU A 648 -9.13 25.03 -5.54
C LEU A 648 -8.49 25.74 -6.74
N LYS A 649 -7.97 25.00 -7.73
CA LYS A 649 -7.23 25.54 -8.88
C LYS A 649 -8.03 25.56 -10.18
N ARG A 650 -8.96 24.60 -10.37
CA ARG A 650 -9.75 24.43 -11.60
C ARG A 650 -11.26 24.41 -11.33
N PRO A 651 -11.81 25.43 -10.59
CA PRO A 651 -13.25 25.55 -10.35
C PRO A 651 -14.07 25.78 -11.64
N ASP A 652 -13.41 26.11 -12.76
CA ASP A 652 -13.97 26.17 -14.10
C ASP A 652 -14.40 24.78 -14.61
N VAL A 653 -13.67 23.72 -14.25
CA VAL A 653 -13.93 22.34 -14.66
C VAL A 653 -14.66 21.57 -13.58
N PHE A 654 -14.14 21.56 -12.34
CA PHE A 654 -14.65 20.73 -11.25
C PHE A 654 -15.67 21.50 -10.40
N ARG A 655 -16.89 20.96 -10.31
CA ARG A 655 -18.04 21.59 -9.62
C ARG A 655 -18.14 21.18 -8.14
N ALA A 656 -17.59 20.02 -7.76
CA ALA A 656 -17.60 19.53 -6.39
C ALA A 656 -16.47 18.53 -6.17
N ALA A 657 -15.96 18.42 -4.93
CA ALA A 657 -14.93 17.45 -4.59
C ALA A 657 -15.21 16.74 -3.26
N VAL A 658 -14.87 15.44 -3.22
CA VAL A 658 -14.78 14.66 -1.98
C VAL A 658 -13.31 14.23 -1.83
N ALA A 659 -12.63 14.81 -0.84
CA ALA A 659 -11.21 14.61 -0.59
C ALA A 659 -11.02 13.70 0.62
N GLY A 660 -10.64 12.44 0.39
CA GLY A 660 -10.37 11.45 1.43
C GLY A 660 -8.91 11.48 1.87
N ALA A 661 -8.65 11.63 3.16
CA ALA A 661 -7.32 11.67 3.79
C ALA A 661 -6.30 12.49 2.97
N PRO A 662 -6.62 13.76 2.60
CA PRO A 662 -5.76 14.56 1.74
C PRO A 662 -4.46 14.99 2.47
N VAL A 663 -3.32 14.89 1.81
CA VAL A 663 -2.13 15.62 2.23
C VAL A 663 -2.35 17.09 1.90
N CYS A 664 -2.42 17.97 2.88
CA CYS A 664 -2.66 19.40 2.62
C CYS A 664 -1.37 20.22 2.58
N ASP A 665 -0.33 19.76 3.26
CA ASP A 665 0.97 20.41 3.35
C ASP A 665 2.06 19.34 3.30
N TRP A 666 2.88 19.38 2.27
CA TRP A 666 3.93 18.40 2.04
C TRP A 666 5.11 18.51 3.02
N GLN A 667 5.20 19.58 3.79
CA GLN A 667 6.15 19.70 4.90
C GLN A 667 5.78 18.82 6.11
N ASP A 668 4.57 18.29 6.16
CA ASP A 668 4.08 17.41 7.21
C ASP A 668 3.95 15.95 6.77
N TYR A 669 4.45 15.60 5.58
CA TYR A 669 4.56 14.21 5.15
C TYR A 669 5.97 13.67 5.40
N ASP A 670 6.27 12.40 5.04
CA ASP A 670 7.61 11.85 5.33
C ASP A 670 8.72 12.34 4.40
N THR A 671 9.97 12.17 4.85
CA THR A 671 11.17 12.59 4.13
C THR A 671 11.35 11.84 2.81
N HIS A 672 11.28 10.50 2.84
CA HIS A 672 11.69 9.70 1.68
C HIS A 672 10.75 9.89 0.50
N TYR A 673 9.43 9.94 0.74
CA TYR A 673 8.45 10.24 -0.31
C TYR A 673 8.56 11.69 -0.77
N THR A 674 8.51 12.65 0.15
CA THR A 674 8.38 14.05 -0.21
C THR A 674 9.65 14.61 -0.85
N GLU A 675 10.81 14.32 -0.26
CA GLU A 675 12.10 14.83 -0.76
C GLU A 675 12.52 14.18 -2.10
N ARG A 676 12.03 12.96 -2.40
CA ARG A 676 12.22 12.34 -3.72
C ARG A 676 11.72 13.25 -4.84
N TYR A 677 10.55 13.83 -4.66
CA TYR A 677 9.89 14.61 -5.70
C TYR A 677 10.14 16.10 -5.56
N LEU A 678 10.08 16.65 -4.34
CA LEU A 678 10.18 18.10 -4.11
C LEU A 678 11.59 18.56 -3.74
N GLY A 679 12.50 17.67 -3.34
CA GLY A 679 13.78 18.05 -2.73
C GLY A 679 13.61 18.58 -1.30
N LEU A 680 14.66 19.18 -0.75
CA LEU A 680 14.59 19.80 0.58
C LEU A 680 13.73 21.06 0.57
N PRO A 681 12.95 21.35 1.64
CA PRO A 681 12.17 22.59 1.74
C PRO A 681 13.02 23.87 1.62
N SER A 682 14.27 23.82 2.09
CA SER A 682 15.24 24.94 1.98
C SER A 682 15.72 25.18 0.56
N GLU A 683 15.76 24.15 -0.29
CA GLU A 683 16.24 24.21 -1.67
C GLU A 683 15.10 24.53 -2.66
N ASN A 684 13.87 24.10 -2.36
CA ASN A 684 12.71 24.27 -3.23
C ASN A 684 11.48 24.82 -2.47
N PRO A 685 11.57 25.97 -1.78
CA PRO A 685 10.44 26.52 -1.03
C PRO A 685 9.23 26.80 -1.94
N LYS A 686 9.46 27.22 -3.19
CA LYS A 686 8.42 27.51 -4.16
C LYS A 686 7.64 26.25 -4.55
N GLY A 687 8.31 25.11 -4.77
CA GLY A 687 7.66 23.85 -5.09
C GLY A 687 6.77 23.34 -3.94
N TYR A 688 7.20 23.51 -2.70
CA TYR A 688 6.37 23.21 -1.52
C TYR A 688 5.14 24.14 -1.44
N GLU A 689 5.32 25.45 -1.66
CA GLU A 689 4.22 26.42 -1.70
C GLU A 689 3.20 26.09 -2.80
N GLU A 690 3.67 25.83 -4.02
CA GLU A 690 2.84 25.48 -5.18
C GLU A 690 2.12 24.15 -5.01
N SER A 691 2.68 23.22 -4.25
CA SER A 691 2.10 21.92 -3.96
C SER A 691 1.20 21.93 -2.72
N SER A 692 1.22 22.98 -1.90
CA SER A 692 0.40 23.08 -0.68
C SER A 692 -1.03 23.49 -1.00
N LEU A 693 -2.03 22.74 -0.48
CA LEU A 693 -3.45 23.12 -0.56
C LEU A 693 -3.74 24.42 0.20
N LEU A 694 -2.95 24.70 1.24
CA LEU A 694 -3.12 25.89 2.09
C LEU A 694 -2.94 27.18 1.28
N THR A 695 -2.03 27.18 0.30
CA THR A 695 -1.79 28.30 -0.62
C THR A 695 -3.05 28.70 -1.38
N TYR A 696 -3.90 27.73 -1.69
CA TYR A 696 -5.08 27.94 -2.52
C TYR A 696 -6.38 27.98 -1.71
N ALA A 697 -6.36 27.78 -0.39
CA ALA A 697 -7.54 27.81 0.45
C ALA A 697 -8.43 29.05 0.25
N PRO A 698 -7.89 30.30 0.12
CA PRO A 698 -8.70 31.47 -0.15
C PRO A 698 -9.43 31.46 -1.49
N LYS A 699 -9.03 30.60 -2.44
CA LYS A 699 -9.62 30.49 -3.79
C LYS A 699 -10.79 29.51 -3.86
N LEU A 700 -11.12 28.79 -2.78
CA LEU A 700 -12.24 27.85 -2.81
C LEU A 700 -13.53 28.54 -3.24
N ALA A 701 -14.12 28.08 -4.33
CA ALA A 701 -15.37 28.57 -4.90
C ALA A 701 -16.38 27.45 -5.17
N ARG A 702 -16.06 26.21 -4.81
CA ARG A 702 -16.86 25.02 -5.08
C ARG A 702 -17.03 24.19 -3.81
N PRO A 703 -18.11 23.42 -3.67
CA PRO A 703 -18.32 22.49 -2.57
C PRO A 703 -17.16 21.52 -2.40
N LEU A 704 -16.66 21.39 -1.16
CA LEU A 704 -15.60 20.50 -0.77
C LEU A 704 -15.99 19.74 0.50
N LEU A 705 -15.99 18.41 0.44
CA LEU A 705 -16.11 17.52 1.57
C LEU A 705 -14.74 16.89 1.86
N ILE A 706 -14.19 17.15 3.03
CA ILE A 706 -12.95 16.56 3.54
C ILE A 706 -13.33 15.37 4.41
N VAL A 707 -12.79 14.19 4.13
CA VAL A 707 -13.01 12.96 4.92
C VAL A 707 -11.68 12.49 5.46
N HIS A 708 -11.58 12.20 6.77
CA HIS A 708 -10.29 11.78 7.33
C HIS A 708 -10.45 10.89 8.58
N GLY A 709 -9.63 9.83 8.68
CA GLY A 709 -9.54 8.99 9.87
C GLY A 709 -8.86 9.73 11.02
N THR A 710 -9.46 9.71 12.23
CA THR A 710 -8.88 10.45 13.38
C THR A 710 -7.64 9.79 13.97
N ARG A 711 -7.33 8.54 13.57
CA ARG A 711 -6.15 7.78 13.95
C ARG A 711 -5.27 7.41 12.76
N ASP A 712 -5.33 8.22 11.71
CA ASP A 712 -4.47 8.05 10.56
C ASP A 712 -3.01 8.23 10.97
N ASP A 713 -2.19 7.21 10.78
CA ASP A 713 -0.78 7.11 11.17
C ASP A 713 0.19 7.22 9.98
N ASN A 714 -0.36 7.50 8.79
CA ASN A 714 0.37 7.77 7.56
C ASN A 714 0.20 9.24 7.14
N VAL A 715 -1.02 9.63 6.76
CA VAL A 715 -1.41 11.01 6.53
C VAL A 715 -2.14 11.51 7.79
N TYR A 716 -1.43 12.10 8.71
CA TYR A 716 -2.00 12.46 10.01
C TYR A 716 -3.25 13.35 9.90
N PHE A 717 -4.19 13.18 10.82
CA PHE A 717 -5.44 13.97 10.86
C PHE A 717 -5.19 15.49 10.93
N VAL A 718 -4.01 15.92 11.34
CA VAL A 718 -3.60 17.34 11.32
C VAL A 718 -3.71 17.97 9.93
N HIS A 719 -3.55 17.21 8.86
CA HIS A 719 -3.75 17.71 7.49
C HIS A 719 -5.19 18.20 7.25
N ALA A 720 -6.19 17.43 7.69
CA ALA A 720 -7.59 17.87 7.61
C ALA A 720 -7.86 19.09 8.49
N LEU A 721 -7.27 19.15 9.68
CA LEU A 721 -7.41 20.30 10.58
C LEU A 721 -6.78 21.56 10.01
N LYS A 722 -5.55 21.49 9.51
CA LYS A 722 -4.86 22.64 8.87
C LYS A 722 -5.64 23.16 7.66
N LEU A 723 -6.12 22.26 6.78
CA LEU A 723 -6.89 22.67 5.61
C LEU A 723 -8.21 23.32 6.03
N SER A 724 -8.92 22.72 6.99
CA SER A 724 -10.19 23.28 7.51
C SER A 724 -9.96 24.65 8.17
N ASP A 725 -8.93 24.83 8.98
CA ASP A 725 -8.60 26.12 9.61
C ASP A 725 -8.30 27.20 8.55
N ALA A 726 -7.49 26.86 7.53
CA ALA A 726 -7.15 27.79 6.46
C ALA A 726 -8.39 28.20 5.65
N LEU A 727 -9.28 27.26 5.34
CA LEU A 727 -10.54 27.55 4.66
C LEU A 727 -11.48 28.40 5.54
N PHE A 728 -11.60 28.06 6.81
CA PHE A 728 -12.45 28.81 7.76
C PHE A 728 -11.97 30.25 7.93
N ARG A 729 -10.66 30.46 8.13
CA ARG A 729 -10.08 31.81 8.21
C ARG A 729 -10.25 32.61 6.92
N ALA A 730 -10.29 31.96 5.77
CA ALA A 730 -10.57 32.58 4.48
C ALA A 730 -12.07 32.81 4.22
N GLY A 731 -12.96 32.47 5.17
CA GLY A 731 -14.43 32.60 5.03
C GLY A 731 -15.02 31.65 3.99
N LYS A 732 -14.43 30.47 3.79
CA LYS A 732 -14.84 29.48 2.78
C LYS A 732 -15.66 28.36 3.40
N HIS A 733 -16.85 28.16 2.86
CA HIS A 733 -17.72 27.04 3.27
C HIS A 733 -17.13 25.72 2.79
N HIS A 734 -17.03 24.75 3.70
CA HIS A 734 -16.58 23.38 3.44
C HIS A 734 -17.20 22.45 4.48
N GLU A 735 -17.14 21.16 4.21
CA GLU A 735 -17.58 20.11 5.13
C GLU A 735 -16.40 19.26 5.57
N VAL A 736 -16.39 18.82 6.83
CA VAL A 736 -15.39 17.86 7.35
C VAL A 736 -16.13 16.68 7.96
N LEU A 737 -15.80 15.47 7.50
CA LEU A 737 -16.30 14.20 8.03
C LEU A 737 -15.16 13.45 8.72
N PRO A 738 -14.98 13.60 10.04
CA PRO A 738 -14.00 12.81 10.77
C PRO A 738 -14.52 11.37 10.93
N LEU A 739 -13.70 10.39 10.56
CA LEU A 739 -13.98 8.98 10.77
C LEU A 739 -13.35 8.55 12.09
N ALA A 740 -14.14 8.55 13.17
CA ALA A 740 -13.68 8.32 14.52
C ALA A 740 -13.00 6.95 14.68
N GLY A 741 -11.74 6.96 15.16
CA GLY A 741 -10.96 5.76 15.41
C GLY A 741 -10.46 5.01 14.17
N GLN A 742 -10.72 5.50 12.95
CA GLN A 742 -10.21 4.91 11.72
C GLN A 742 -8.78 5.37 11.44
N THR A 743 -7.98 4.48 10.87
CA THR A 743 -6.62 4.72 10.38
C THR A 743 -6.64 5.16 8.91
N HIS A 744 -5.48 5.15 8.24
CA HIS A 744 -5.40 5.56 6.83
C HIS A 744 -6.27 4.70 5.91
N VAL A 745 -6.36 3.39 6.18
CA VAL A 745 -7.20 2.45 5.43
C VAL A 745 -8.46 2.13 6.24
N VAL A 746 -9.62 2.59 5.77
CA VAL A 746 -10.91 2.23 6.37
C VAL A 746 -11.23 0.77 6.05
N THR A 747 -11.12 -0.12 7.04
CA THR A 747 -11.30 -1.56 6.85
C THR A 747 -12.69 -2.07 7.22
N ASP A 748 -13.44 -1.34 8.05
CA ASP A 748 -14.79 -1.72 8.49
C ASP A 748 -15.79 -1.65 7.32
N PRO A 749 -16.48 -2.76 6.99
CA PRO A 749 -17.41 -2.81 5.85
C PRO A 749 -18.59 -1.85 5.96
N GLN A 750 -19.13 -1.67 7.19
CA GLN A 750 -20.27 -0.77 7.43
C GLN A 750 -19.83 0.68 7.25
N MET A 751 -18.68 1.05 7.81
CA MET A 751 -18.11 2.39 7.67
C MET A 751 -17.85 2.72 6.20
N ARG A 752 -17.22 1.79 5.45
CA ARG A 752 -16.98 1.94 4.01
C ARG A 752 -18.28 2.13 3.22
N THR A 753 -19.31 1.35 3.54
CA THR A 753 -20.64 1.49 2.90
C THR A 753 -21.21 2.87 3.14
N ARG A 754 -21.20 3.34 4.39
CA ARG A 754 -21.73 4.67 4.74
C ARG A 754 -20.91 5.82 4.15
N LEU A 755 -19.61 5.66 4.05
CA LEU A 755 -18.74 6.63 3.39
C LEU A 755 -19.08 6.78 1.90
N GLN A 756 -19.26 5.67 1.18
CA GLN A 756 -19.64 5.72 -0.23
C GLN A 756 -21.05 6.29 -0.42
N GLU A 757 -21.99 5.92 0.44
CA GLU A 757 -23.34 6.51 0.44
C GLU A 757 -23.29 8.03 0.64
N ARG A 758 -22.51 8.52 1.63
CA ARG A 758 -22.33 9.96 1.88
C ARG A 758 -21.69 10.67 0.68
N THR A 759 -20.72 10.05 0.04
CA THR A 759 -20.06 10.56 -1.16
C THR A 759 -21.06 10.74 -2.30
N ILE A 760 -21.92 9.75 -2.56
CA ILE A 760 -22.93 9.84 -3.62
C ILE A 760 -24.00 10.89 -3.30
N LEU A 761 -24.46 10.98 -2.06
CA LEU A 761 -25.42 12.02 -1.65
C LEU A 761 -24.84 13.42 -1.87
N PHE A 762 -23.57 13.64 -1.54
CA PHE A 762 -22.89 14.90 -1.79
C PHE A 762 -22.82 15.23 -3.29
N PHE A 763 -22.46 14.27 -4.15
CA PHE A 763 -22.44 14.53 -5.59
C PHE A 763 -23.83 14.72 -6.19
N ARG A 764 -24.85 13.99 -5.75
CA ARG A 764 -26.23 14.21 -6.20
C ARG A 764 -26.72 15.62 -5.87
N GLU A 765 -26.34 16.13 -4.71
CA GLU A 765 -26.68 17.49 -4.28
C GLU A 765 -26.07 18.56 -5.18
N HIS A 766 -24.81 18.38 -5.55
CA HIS A 766 -24.05 19.42 -6.24
C HIS A 766 -23.94 19.26 -7.76
N LEU A 767 -24.19 18.07 -8.30
CA LEU A 767 -24.14 17.78 -9.74
C LEU A 767 -25.49 17.46 -10.35
N GLY A 768 -26.48 17.08 -9.51
CA GLY A 768 -27.82 16.70 -9.98
C GLY A 768 -27.87 15.32 -10.65
N SER A 769 -28.94 15.08 -11.41
CA SER A 769 -29.22 13.84 -12.13
C SER A 769 -28.95 13.97 -13.63
N PRO A 770 -28.94 12.86 -14.41
CA PRO A 770 -28.85 12.90 -15.86
C PRO A 770 -29.91 13.80 -16.50
N LEU A 771 -29.55 14.54 -17.53
CA LEU A 771 -30.42 15.46 -18.25
C LEU A 771 -30.60 15.01 -19.72
N PRO A 772 -31.71 15.34 -20.40
CA PRO A 772 -31.83 15.13 -21.83
C PRO A 772 -30.66 15.80 -22.57
N GLY A 773 -30.04 15.07 -23.50
CA GLY A 773 -29.06 15.64 -24.40
C GLY A 773 -29.73 16.62 -25.39
N PRO A 774 -28.93 17.48 -26.07
CA PRO A 774 -29.46 18.30 -27.15
C PRO A 774 -30.10 17.39 -28.21
N ALA A 775 -31.28 17.77 -28.70
CA ALA A 775 -31.92 17.03 -29.79
C ALA A 775 -30.93 16.95 -30.97
N ALA A 776 -30.72 15.73 -31.46
CA ALA A 776 -29.92 15.55 -32.67
C ALA A 776 -30.54 16.39 -33.79
N ARG A 777 -29.81 17.38 -34.29
CA ARG A 777 -30.21 18.21 -35.42
C ARG A 777 -30.07 17.42 -36.71
#